data_e53381489fe6a361a3fcaf74e339f3aa
#
_entry.id   e53381489fe6a361a3fcaf74e339f3aa
#
_cell.length_a   1.000
_cell.length_b   1.000
_cell.length_c   1.000
_cell.angle_alpha   90.00
_cell.angle_beta   90.00
_cell.angle_gamma   90.00
#
_symmetry.space_group_name_H-M   'P 1'
#
loop_
_entity.id
_entity.type
_entity.pdbx_description
1 polymer ?
#
loop_
_entity_poly.entity_id
_entity_poly.type
_entity_poly.pdbx_seq_one_letter_code
_entity_poly.pdbx_strand_id
1 'polypeptide(L)'
;MKRLILLSAAYLVSALTSYGASWYARMDGDTLSVGNSLIERRYLWNGGHLKTLSLEDKTTGALHMSLTLRPDLVLTKGADAGTDARLLTEVIPQSEICPSYLKVTVAYSLGSLDIRREFRIYEDTPAIACDTWLKGRVDNLASSAEGNMADRKNIEFAEDMKSGQVTALLDQIHLPGQHWHAKSVEFWDVTDWNNNLVDERDVVTYRKNRYRGNLLFARDGETGNGFYFLKEAPCSSVQLAYKGADFIAEFGHFMVTGIGVSADDISSDEWTKTYSVVVGVYGEGELSALTALRKYQKNIRLHVPERDEMVMMNTWGDRSQDSKVNERFCLEELEKASRLGVSHFQIDDGWQYGKSPNSAVAKGSFKNIWDNPDYWTPDPDKYPRGLKPVVERGRELGIEIGLWYNPSIQNDFADWEKDAAAIVGLYRKYGIRIFKIDGRGIPAKKAEKNLRRLFDRVLEQTDNAVMFNLDATAGRRGGYHMFNEYGNIFLENRYTDWGNYYPYWTLRNLWMLSKYVPAEKIQVEFLNKWRNDRKYEGDTFAPSVYSFEYVFAVSMAGQPLAWMEASNLPEEAFDIAPVIKGYRDVSADFHSGVILPIGEEPSGRSWTGFQSICSDKEGYVLVYREASERGAAFVKTWLSEGVKVKFTPVLGYGKAFTAKVDRNGEIRFALPEENSYALYRYTSF
;
A
#
# COMPACT_ATOMS: atom_id res chain seq x y z
N MET A 1 -19.55 41.98 44.48
CA MET A 1 -18.61 40.88 44.69
C MET A 1 -19.10 39.70 43.92
N LYS A 2 -18.62 39.53 42.67
CA LYS A 2 -18.91 38.33 41.87
C LYS A 2 -17.74 37.36 42.07
N ARG A 3 -18.03 36.18 42.66
CA ARG A 3 -17.04 35.11 42.81
C ARG A 3 -16.77 34.50 41.45
N LEU A 4 -15.53 34.60 40.96
CA LEU A 4 -14.98 33.79 39.90
C LEU A 4 -14.85 32.37 40.45
N ILE A 5 -15.61 31.42 39.85
CA ILE A 5 -15.38 30.00 40.08
C ILE A 5 -14.37 29.57 39.00
N LEU A 6 -13.11 29.39 39.40
CA LEU A 6 -12.13 28.67 38.58
C LEU A 6 -12.52 27.16 38.61
N LEU A 7 -13.04 26.65 37.51
CA LEU A 7 -13.11 25.21 37.28
C LEU A 7 -11.71 24.74 36.84
N SER A 8 -10.95 24.19 37.82
CA SER A 8 -9.75 23.42 37.50
C SER A 8 -10.15 22.09 36.90
N ALA A 9 -9.93 21.93 35.58
CA ALA A 9 -10.03 20.62 34.94
C ALA A 9 -8.92 19.72 35.49
N ALA A 10 -9.32 18.68 36.23
CA ALA A 10 -8.38 17.68 36.72
C ALA A 10 -7.99 16.77 35.52
N TYR A 11 -6.78 16.95 35.03
CA TYR A 11 -6.20 16.04 34.04
C TYR A 11 -5.74 14.75 34.73
N LEU A 12 -6.35 13.62 34.41
CA LEU A 12 -5.85 12.31 34.81
C LEU A 12 -4.67 11.98 33.88
N VAL A 13 -3.47 12.40 34.23
CA VAL A 13 -2.25 12.02 33.56
C VAL A 13 -1.75 10.73 34.22
N SER A 14 -2.06 9.58 33.63
CA SER A 14 -1.35 8.34 33.93
C SER A 14 -0.01 8.36 33.17
N ALA A 15 1.02 8.92 33.78
CA ALA A 15 2.38 8.81 33.27
C ALA A 15 2.90 7.38 33.51
N LEU A 16 2.67 6.48 32.56
CA LEU A 16 3.42 5.23 32.48
C LEU A 16 4.78 5.55 31.85
N THR A 17 5.78 5.84 32.70
CA THR A 17 7.17 5.76 32.28
C THR A 17 7.53 4.28 32.12
N SER A 18 7.39 3.74 30.90
CA SER A 18 8.01 2.47 30.57
C SER A 18 9.53 2.71 30.48
N TYR A 19 10.28 2.15 31.42
CA TYR A 19 11.74 2.13 31.36
C TYR A 19 12.17 1.34 30.11
N GLY A 20 12.68 2.05 29.09
CA GLY A 20 13.29 1.45 27.90
C GLY A 20 12.69 1.85 26.55
N ALA A 21 11.47 2.34 26.45
CA ALA A 21 10.90 2.75 25.17
C ALA A 21 11.23 4.21 24.83
N SER A 22 11.60 4.49 23.58
CA SER A 22 12.00 5.83 23.13
C SER A 22 10.80 6.74 22.79
N TRP A 23 9.58 6.20 22.69
CA TRP A 23 8.34 6.95 22.40
C TRP A 23 7.72 7.59 23.64
N TYR A 24 6.99 8.69 23.43
CA TYR A 24 6.33 9.40 24.52
C TYR A 24 5.15 10.26 24.08
N ALA A 25 4.26 10.58 25.05
CA ALA A 25 3.36 11.71 25.04
C ALA A 25 3.50 12.45 26.38
N ARG A 26 3.74 13.76 26.36
CA ARG A 26 4.00 14.56 27.57
C ARG A 26 3.23 15.85 27.50
N MET A 27 2.62 16.23 28.63
CA MET A 27 2.03 17.54 28.83
C MET A 27 2.97 18.41 29.69
N ASP A 28 3.21 19.63 29.22
CA ASP A 28 3.89 20.68 29.95
C ASP A 28 3.07 21.97 29.81
N GLY A 29 2.33 22.31 30.86
CA GLY A 29 1.30 23.35 30.79
C GLY A 29 0.27 22.99 29.70
N ASP A 30 0.07 23.88 28.74
CA ASP A 30 -0.82 23.68 27.59
C ASP A 30 -0.09 23.07 26.39
N THR A 31 1.14 22.59 26.53
CA THR A 31 1.91 21.99 25.44
C THR A 31 1.85 20.47 25.53
N LEU A 32 1.27 19.84 24.51
CA LEU A 32 1.34 18.41 24.29
C LEU A 32 2.48 18.10 23.33
N SER A 33 3.46 17.30 23.78
CA SER A 33 4.54 16.77 22.93
C SER A 33 4.30 15.30 22.67
N VAL A 34 4.28 14.89 21.43
CA VAL A 34 4.19 13.48 20.99
C VAL A 34 5.34 13.13 20.07
N GLY A 35 5.93 11.96 20.23
CA GLY A 35 7.05 11.55 19.38
C GLY A 35 7.85 10.38 19.95
N ASN A 36 9.03 10.20 19.34
CA ASN A 36 10.02 9.19 19.71
C ASN A 36 11.45 9.79 19.67
N SER A 37 12.48 8.95 19.58
CA SER A 37 13.87 9.41 19.43
C SER A 37 14.19 10.05 18.09
N LEU A 38 13.33 9.93 17.07
CA LEU A 38 13.58 10.37 15.70
C LEU A 38 12.73 11.58 15.29
N ILE A 39 11.52 11.71 15.83
CA ILE A 39 10.57 12.76 15.49
C ILE A 39 9.87 13.27 16.76
N GLU A 40 9.61 14.59 16.81
CA GLU A 40 8.70 15.18 17.78
C GLU A 40 7.76 16.14 17.08
N ARG A 41 6.47 16.08 17.44
CA ARG A 41 5.49 17.12 17.09
C ARG A 41 4.91 17.68 18.37
N ARG A 42 4.96 19.01 18.51
CA ARG A 42 4.45 19.73 19.67
C ARG A 42 3.19 20.49 19.30
N TYR A 43 2.23 20.45 20.18
CA TYR A 43 0.95 21.11 20.01
C TYR A 43 0.63 22.03 21.17
N LEU A 44 0.03 23.18 20.89
CA LEU A 44 -0.77 23.89 21.86
C LEU A 44 -2.12 23.18 21.98
N TRP A 45 -2.47 22.74 23.19
CA TRP A 45 -3.72 22.04 23.46
C TRP A 45 -4.28 22.46 24.83
N ASN A 46 -5.42 23.14 24.79
CA ASN A 46 -6.15 23.63 25.96
C ASN A 46 -7.53 22.99 26.15
N GLY A 47 -7.66 21.75 25.67
CA GLY A 47 -8.89 20.95 25.77
C GLY A 47 -9.80 21.01 24.56
N GLY A 48 -9.44 21.72 23.50
CA GLY A 48 -10.13 21.75 22.21
C GLY A 48 -9.26 21.20 21.09
N HIS A 49 -9.24 21.92 19.96
CA HIS A 49 -8.39 21.57 18.84
C HIS A 49 -6.90 21.62 19.17
N LEU A 50 -6.17 20.67 18.62
CA LEU A 50 -4.71 20.72 18.59
C LEU A 50 -4.25 21.77 17.58
N LYS A 51 -3.21 22.55 17.95
CA LYS A 51 -2.58 23.55 17.10
C LYS A 51 -1.08 23.29 17.09
N THR A 52 -0.51 22.94 15.95
CA THR A 52 0.93 22.63 15.85
C THR A 52 1.77 23.82 16.25
N LEU A 53 2.68 23.61 17.20
CA LEU A 53 3.72 24.57 17.62
C LEU A 53 5.02 24.32 16.83
N SER A 54 5.42 23.05 16.69
CA SER A 54 6.64 22.67 15.99
C SER A 54 6.58 21.23 15.49
N LEU A 55 7.39 20.98 14.48
CA LEU A 55 7.76 19.66 13.99
C LEU A 55 9.28 19.57 13.97
N GLU A 56 9.85 18.56 14.62
CA GLU A 56 11.30 18.37 14.76
C GLU A 56 11.73 17.04 14.16
N ASP A 57 12.73 17.08 13.29
CA ASP A 57 13.55 15.93 12.93
C ASP A 57 14.74 15.85 13.89
N LYS A 58 14.68 14.91 14.83
CA LYS A 58 15.73 14.74 15.84
C LYS A 58 17.00 14.08 15.29
N THR A 59 16.94 13.49 14.11
CA THR A 59 18.10 12.87 13.47
C THR A 59 19.03 13.90 12.86
N THR A 60 18.46 14.97 12.31
CA THR A 60 19.20 16.09 11.71
C THR A 60 19.27 17.32 12.64
N GLY A 61 18.41 17.36 13.66
CA GLY A 61 18.22 18.55 14.51
C GLY A 61 17.39 19.64 13.82
N ALA A 62 16.76 19.38 12.68
CA ALA A 62 15.93 20.35 11.98
C ALA A 62 14.63 20.60 12.76
N LEU A 63 14.46 21.81 13.26
CA LEU A 63 13.28 22.26 14.00
C LEU A 63 12.46 23.24 13.18
N HIS A 64 11.27 22.83 12.80
CA HIS A 64 10.31 23.63 12.07
C HIS A 64 9.27 24.23 13.01
N MET A 65 9.41 25.51 13.35
CA MET A 65 8.44 26.25 14.18
C MET A 65 7.25 26.69 13.35
N SER A 66 6.05 26.53 13.89
CA SER A 66 4.83 26.99 13.23
C SER A 66 4.77 28.52 13.15
N LEU A 67 4.44 29.04 11.97
CA LEU A 67 4.28 30.47 11.74
C LEU A 67 2.96 31.00 12.34
N THR A 68 1.92 30.18 12.35
CA THR A 68 0.60 30.55 12.86
C THR A 68 -0.02 29.40 13.65
N LEU A 69 -0.70 29.75 14.73
CA LEU A 69 -1.43 28.79 15.58
C LEU A 69 -2.85 28.60 15.05
N ARG A 70 -3.02 27.67 14.13
CA ARG A 70 -4.32 27.26 13.57
C ARG A 70 -4.67 25.85 14.01
N PRO A 71 -5.96 25.52 14.20
CA PRO A 71 -6.38 24.12 14.40
C PRO A 71 -5.85 23.22 13.29
N ASP A 72 -5.23 22.11 13.65
CA ASP A 72 -4.75 21.13 12.63
C ASP A 72 -5.95 20.49 11.91
N LEU A 73 -6.95 20.08 12.68
CA LEU A 73 -8.20 19.53 12.18
C LEU A 73 -9.21 20.67 12.00
N VAL A 74 -9.77 20.82 10.82
CA VAL A 74 -10.82 21.79 10.51
C VAL A 74 -12.02 21.03 9.96
N LEU A 75 -13.14 21.08 10.67
CA LEU A 75 -14.39 20.42 10.25
C LEU A 75 -15.52 21.40 10.01
N THR A 76 -15.60 22.47 10.81
CA THR A 76 -16.67 23.47 10.74
C THR A 76 -16.11 24.88 10.85
N LYS A 77 -16.92 25.89 10.52
CA LYS A 77 -16.61 27.28 10.84
C LYS A 77 -16.91 27.53 12.32
N GLY A 78 -15.94 28.02 13.07
CA GLY A 78 -16.17 28.57 14.42
C GLY A 78 -15.57 27.75 15.54
N ALA A 79 -16.03 27.61 16.64
CA ALA A 79 -15.65 27.17 17.97
C ALA A 79 -14.32 26.39 18.10
N ASP A 80 -13.28 27.05 18.58
CA ASP A 80 -11.99 26.43 18.95
C ASP A 80 -12.01 25.81 20.35
N ALA A 81 -12.97 26.21 21.20
CA ALA A 81 -13.05 25.75 22.58
C ALA A 81 -13.79 24.41 22.67
N GLY A 82 -13.08 23.39 23.13
CA GLY A 82 -13.65 22.08 23.40
C GLY A 82 -14.11 21.91 24.84
N THR A 83 -14.94 20.90 25.07
CA THR A 83 -15.31 20.38 26.39
C THR A 83 -14.92 18.92 26.49
N ASP A 84 -14.99 18.35 27.71
CA ASP A 84 -14.76 16.91 27.97
C ASP A 84 -13.40 16.39 27.48
N ALA A 85 -12.40 17.25 27.52
CA ALA A 85 -11.05 16.95 27.07
C ALA A 85 -10.39 15.81 27.86
N ARG A 86 -9.84 14.83 27.15
CA ARG A 86 -9.14 13.68 27.73
C ARG A 86 -7.89 13.36 26.94
N LEU A 87 -6.82 13.05 27.66
CA LEU A 87 -5.59 12.51 27.12
C LEU A 87 -5.35 11.12 27.72
N LEU A 88 -5.24 10.13 26.87
CA LEU A 88 -4.95 8.74 27.27
C LEU A 88 -3.74 8.24 26.50
N THR A 89 -2.90 7.45 27.14
CA THR A 89 -1.77 6.77 26.51
C THR A 89 -1.85 5.28 26.81
N GLU A 90 -1.58 4.48 25.78
CA GLU A 90 -1.64 3.01 25.85
C GLU A 90 -0.51 2.44 25.00
N VAL A 91 0.26 1.52 25.56
CA VAL A 91 1.21 0.73 24.76
C VAL A 91 0.46 -0.46 24.17
N ILE A 92 0.35 -0.47 22.84
CA ILE A 92 -0.18 -1.64 22.13
C ILE A 92 0.95 -2.64 21.95
N PRO A 93 0.83 -3.86 22.51
CA PRO A 93 1.88 -4.86 22.41
C PRO A 93 2.04 -5.36 20.98
N GLN A 94 3.22 -5.87 20.66
CA GLN A 94 3.47 -6.53 19.39
C GLN A 94 2.56 -7.76 19.23
N SER A 95 2.04 -7.94 18.02
CA SER A 95 1.35 -9.13 17.57
C SER A 95 2.12 -9.78 16.40
N GLU A 96 1.59 -10.86 15.85
CA GLU A 96 2.18 -11.51 14.66
C GLU A 96 2.14 -10.62 13.40
N ILE A 97 1.23 -9.67 13.35
CA ILE A 97 1.02 -8.81 12.17
C ILE A 97 1.32 -7.34 12.39
N CYS A 98 1.47 -6.90 13.64
CA CYS A 98 1.68 -5.49 13.96
C CYS A 98 2.81 -5.34 14.98
N PRO A 99 3.78 -4.44 14.79
CA PRO A 99 4.78 -4.12 15.80
C PRO A 99 4.13 -3.42 17.00
N SER A 100 4.81 -3.40 18.14
CA SER A 100 4.39 -2.60 19.28
C SER A 100 4.43 -1.11 18.93
N TYR A 101 3.47 -0.34 19.46
CA TYR A 101 3.45 1.12 19.30
C TYR A 101 2.79 1.81 20.50
N LEU A 102 3.12 3.09 20.70
CA LEU A 102 2.40 3.95 21.62
C LEU A 102 1.17 4.51 20.92
N LYS A 103 0.00 4.22 21.48
CA LYS A 103 -1.26 4.87 21.11
C LYS A 103 -1.52 6.03 22.04
N VAL A 104 -1.66 7.23 21.47
CA VAL A 104 -2.02 8.44 22.21
C VAL A 104 -3.38 8.90 21.75
N THR A 105 -4.35 8.93 22.65
CA THR A 105 -5.72 9.33 22.34
C THR A 105 -5.99 10.72 22.93
N VAL A 106 -6.28 11.67 22.06
CA VAL A 106 -6.78 13.02 22.40
C VAL A 106 -8.25 13.06 22.03
N ALA A 107 -9.13 13.18 23.03
CA ALA A 107 -10.57 13.24 22.85
C ALA A 107 -11.13 14.56 23.41
N TYR A 108 -12.11 15.12 22.73
CA TYR A 108 -12.83 16.33 23.14
C TYR A 108 -14.15 16.46 22.37
N SER A 109 -15.04 17.32 22.86
CA SER A 109 -16.33 17.60 22.21
C SER A 109 -16.39 19.04 21.73
N LEU A 110 -16.96 19.26 20.54
CA LEU A 110 -17.27 20.56 19.96
C LEU A 110 -18.79 20.67 19.78
N GLY A 111 -19.47 21.21 20.78
CA GLY A 111 -20.95 21.22 20.79
C GLY A 111 -21.51 19.79 20.78
N SER A 112 -22.21 19.40 19.72
CA SER A 112 -22.79 18.06 19.55
C SER A 112 -21.90 17.05 18.83
N LEU A 113 -20.66 17.41 18.55
CA LEU A 113 -19.68 16.56 17.86
C LEU A 113 -18.58 16.14 18.80
N ASP A 114 -18.45 14.83 19.04
CA ASP A 114 -17.34 14.23 19.74
C ASP A 114 -16.23 13.89 18.72
N ILE A 115 -15.01 14.24 19.09
CA ILE A 115 -13.81 14.03 18.28
C ILE A 115 -12.82 13.20 19.10
N ARG A 116 -12.25 12.19 18.45
CA ARG A 116 -11.19 11.37 19.00
C ARG A 116 -10.06 11.25 17.98
N ARG A 117 -8.88 11.75 18.34
CA ARG A 117 -7.66 11.65 17.55
C ARG A 117 -6.75 10.62 18.19
N GLU A 118 -6.41 9.57 17.47
CA GLU A 118 -5.56 8.48 17.93
C GLU A 118 -4.25 8.50 17.16
N PHE A 119 -3.17 8.87 17.87
CA PHE A 119 -1.83 8.86 17.29
C PHE A 119 -1.20 7.49 17.48
N ARG A 120 -0.55 6.98 16.43
CA ARG A 120 0.27 5.75 16.45
C ARG A 120 1.73 6.15 16.27
N ILE A 121 2.57 5.81 17.26
CA ILE A 121 3.99 6.18 17.32
C ILE A 121 4.79 4.91 17.47
N TYR A 122 5.52 4.55 16.42
CA TYR A 122 6.44 3.40 16.41
C TYR A 122 7.83 3.84 16.86
N GLU A 123 8.59 2.94 17.49
CA GLU A 123 9.85 3.30 18.15
C GLU A 123 10.94 3.79 17.18
N ASP A 124 11.08 3.09 16.05
CA ASP A 124 12.15 3.26 15.07
C ASP A 124 11.74 4.06 13.81
N THR A 125 10.57 4.73 13.87
CA THR A 125 9.95 5.36 12.71
C THR A 125 9.95 6.88 12.84
N PRO A 126 10.54 7.64 11.91
CA PRO A 126 10.51 9.10 11.93
C PRO A 126 9.16 9.64 11.41
N ALA A 127 8.05 9.07 11.91
CA ALA A 127 6.71 9.46 11.52
C ALA A 127 5.69 9.23 12.64
N ILE A 128 4.62 10.03 12.60
CA ILE A 128 3.48 9.97 13.51
C ILE A 128 2.22 9.83 12.66
N ALA A 129 1.49 8.74 12.82
CA ALA A 129 0.20 8.54 12.17
C ALA A 129 -0.94 9.02 13.08
N CYS A 130 -2.00 9.55 12.50
CA CYS A 130 -3.18 10.02 13.21
C CYS A 130 -4.47 9.51 12.56
N ASP A 131 -5.23 8.75 13.32
CA ASP A 131 -6.60 8.33 13.00
C ASP A 131 -7.56 9.31 13.66
N THR A 132 -8.49 9.89 12.91
CA THR A 132 -9.52 10.79 13.45
C THR A 132 -10.88 10.12 13.37
N TRP A 133 -11.58 10.09 14.50
CA TRP A 133 -12.89 9.51 14.67
C TRP A 133 -13.89 10.58 15.08
N LEU A 134 -15.07 10.54 14.49
CA LEU A 134 -16.16 11.50 14.70
C LEU A 134 -17.41 10.77 15.15
N LYS A 135 -18.12 11.33 16.15
CA LYS A 135 -19.40 10.82 16.62
C LYS A 135 -20.29 11.97 17.03
N GLY A 136 -21.57 11.92 16.75
CA GLY A 136 -22.52 12.97 17.08
C GLY A 136 -23.18 13.59 15.85
N ARG A 137 -23.28 14.92 15.81
CA ARG A 137 -23.91 15.68 14.73
C ARG A 137 -23.05 16.84 14.28
N VAL A 138 -23.00 17.00 12.97
CA VAL A 138 -22.32 18.14 12.31
C VAL A 138 -23.29 18.78 11.32
N ASP A 139 -23.75 20.00 11.61
CA ASP A 139 -24.75 20.68 10.76
C ASP A 139 -24.13 21.36 9.54
N ASN A 140 -22.87 21.78 9.60
CA ASN A 140 -22.18 22.53 8.54
C ASN A 140 -20.74 22.03 8.41
N LEU A 141 -20.58 20.82 7.88
CA LEU A 141 -19.24 20.32 7.55
C LEU A 141 -18.62 21.23 6.50
N ALA A 142 -17.42 21.74 6.79
CA ALA A 142 -16.69 22.57 5.85
C ALA A 142 -16.46 21.78 4.55
N SER A 143 -16.76 22.39 3.42
CA SER A 143 -16.52 21.78 2.12
C SER A 143 -15.50 22.60 1.35
N SER A 144 -14.60 21.96 0.63
CA SER A 144 -13.86 22.63 -0.43
C SER A 144 -14.85 23.05 -1.54
N ALA A 145 -14.52 24.08 -2.30
CA ALA A 145 -15.34 24.48 -3.43
C ALA A 145 -15.67 23.29 -4.33
N GLU A 146 -16.91 23.18 -4.77
CA GLU A 146 -17.33 22.15 -5.71
C GLU A 146 -16.59 22.33 -7.03
N GLY A 147 -15.74 21.39 -7.38
CA GLY A 147 -15.13 21.32 -8.71
C GLY A 147 -15.52 20.00 -9.37
N ASN A 148 -15.73 20.02 -10.67
CA ASN A 148 -15.90 18.79 -11.41
C ASN A 148 -14.55 18.06 -11.48
N MET A 149 -14.47 16.94 -10.80
CA MET A 149 -13.25 16.14 -10.69
C MET A 149 -12.72 15.56 -12.01
N ALA A 150 -13.61 15.37 -12.99
CA ALA A 150 -13.23 14.86 -14.29
C ALA A 150 -12.37 15.85 -15.09
N ASP A 151 -12.37 17.13 -14.71
CA ASP A 151 -11.62 18.17 -15.40
C ASP A 151 -10.54 18.77 -14.50
N ARG A 152 -9.29 18.35 -14.72
CA ARG A 152 -8.12 18.92 -14.02
C ARG A 152 -8.00 20.45 -14.20
N LYS A 153 -8.58 21.02 -15.24
CA LYS A 153 -8.58 22.47 -15.48
C LYS A 153 -9.46 23.24 -14.49
N ASN A 154 -10.45 22.56 -13.90
CA ASN A 154 -11.35 23.17 -12.93
C ASN A 154 -10.83 23.09 -11.48
N ILE A 155 -9.68 22.44 -11.25
CA ILE A 155 -8.98 22.50 -9.95
C ILE A 155 -8.23 23.85 -9.86
N GLU A 156 -8.79 24.90 -10.37
CA GLU A 156 -8.10 26.17 -10.39
C GLU A 156 -8.41 27.04 -9.17
N PHE A 157 -7.38 27.61 -8.73
CA PHE A 157 -7.00 28.62 -7.77
C PHE A 157 -8.06 29.71 -7.46
N ALA A 158 -8.94 30.07 -8.41
CA ALA A 158 -9.70 31.29 -8.29
C ALA A 158 -10.98 31.18 -7.44
N GLU A 159 -11.55 30.00 -7.30
CA GLU A 159 -12.88 29.87 -6.71
C GLU A 159 -12.86 29.80 -5.18
N ASP A 160 -11.85 29.14 -4.57
CA ASP A 160 -11.70 29.12 -3.11
C ASP A 160 -11.43 30.49 -2.50
N MET A 161 -10.73 31.34 -3.24
CA MET A 161 -10.43 32.71 -2.81
C MET A 161 -11.68 33.62 -2.87
N LYS A 162 -12.59 33.34 -3.79
CA LYS A 162 -13.82 34.15 -3.98
C LYS A 162 -14.94 33.74 -3.02
N SER A 163 -15.03 32.47 -2.65
CA SER A 163 -16.20 31.98 -1.91
C SER A 163 -16.10 32.17 -0.40
N GLY A 164 -14.92 32.42 0.15
CA GLY A 164 -14.69 32.46 1.59
C GLY A 164 -15.04 31.15 2.31
N GLN A 165 -15.16 30.05 1.57
CA GLN A 165 -15.47 28.74 2.14
C GLN A 165 -14.25 28.15 2.82
N VAL A 166 -14.45 27.61 4.00
CA VAL A 166 -13.41 26.87 4.73
C VAL A 166 -13.38 25.45 4.19
N THR A 167 -12.22 25.02 3.73
CA THR A 167 -11.98 23.62 3.36
C THR A 167 -11.84 22.76 4.61
N ALA A 168 -12.53 21.63 4.66
CA ALA A 168 -12.30 20.64 5.72
C ALA A 168 -10.89 20.07 5.61
N LEU A 169 -10.15 20.06 6.71
CA LEU A 169 -8.77 19.62 6.78
C LEU A 169 -8.63 18.49 7.80
N LEU A 170 -7.87 17.47 7.44
CA LEU A 170 -7.45 16.41 8.35
C LEU A 170 -6.23 16.82 9.18
N ASP A 171 -5.37 17.62 8.57
CA ASP A 171 -4.15 18.13 9.19
C ASP A 171 -3.64 19.36 8.45
N GLN A 172 -2.87 20.22 9.12
CA GLN A 172 -2.13 21.30 8.49
C GLN A 172 -0.89 21.69 9.28
N ILE A 173 0.11 22.16 8.56
CA ILE A 173 1.35 22.72 9.11
C ILE A 173 1.64 24.01 8.35
N HIS A 174 1.91 25.08 9.09
CA HIS A 174 2.24 26.38 8.50
C HIS A 174 3.62 26.84 9.00
N LEU A 175 4.62 26.68 8.16
CA LEU A 175 6.02 26.95 8.45
C LEU A 175 6.47 28.29 7.86
N PRO A 176 7.50 28.95 8.39
CA PRO A 176 8.13 30.09 7.76
C PRO A 176 8.89 29.68 6.49
N GLY A 177 9.24 30.68 5.67
CA GLY A 177 10.03 30.48 4.46
C GLY A 177 9.21 30.52 3.19
N GLN A 178 9.90 30.80 2.09
CA GLN A 178 9.33 30.97 0.75
C GLN A 178 9.85 29.94 -0.27
N HIS A 179 10.89 29.19 0.06
CA HIS A 179 11.57 28.26 -0.83
C HIS A 179 11.17 26.80 -0.62
N TRP A 180 9.90 26.59 -0.29
CA TRP A 180 9.36 25.24 -0.15
C TRP A 180 9.03 24.63 -1.52
N HIS A 181 9.43 23.39 -1.72
CA HIS A 181 8.99 22.53 -2.80
C HIS A 181 7.93 21.57 -2.29
N ALA A 182 6.89 21.39 -3.09
CA ALA A 182 5.86 20.37 -2.83
C ALA A 182 5.86 19.36 -3.98
N LYS A 183 6.22 18.11 -3.66
CA LYS A 183 6.16 16.99 -4.59
C LYS A 183 4.98 16.10 -4.20
N SER A 184 3.91 16.11 -5.00
CA SER A 184 2.77 15.21 -4.84
C SER A 184 2.94 13.97 -5.70
N VAL A 185 2.41 12.84 -5.20
CA VAL A 185 2.39 11.55 -5.89
C VAL A 185 0.96 11.05 -5.97
N GLU A 186 0.42 11.02 -7.19
CA GLU A 186 -0.92 10.49 -7.51
C GLU A 186 -0.80 9.07 -8.04
N PHE A 187 -1.73 8.21 -7.62
CA PHE A 187 -1.77 6.80 -8.00
C PHE A 187 -3.04 6.48 -8.78
N TRP A 188 -2.93 5.52 -9.69
CA TRP A 188 -4.04 5.02 -10.49
C TRP A 188 -4.33 3.56 -10.14
N ASP A 189 -5.61 3.23 -9.95
CA ASP A 189 -6.07 1.90 -9.56
C ASP A 189 -6.68 1.08 -10.71
N VAL A 190 -6.68 1.61 -11.93
CA VAL A 190 -7.09 0.90 -13.14
C VAL A 190 -5.85 0.48 -13.91
N THR A 191 -5.53 -0.80 -13.91
CA THR A 191 -4.26 -1.35 -14.43
C THR A 191 -4.38 -2.09 -15.75
N ASP A 192 -5.56 -2.55 -16.17
CA ASP A 192 -5.79 -3.41 -17.33
C ASP A 192 -5.10 -2.94 -18.62
N TRP A 193 -5.18 -1.63 -18.90
CA TRP A 193 -4.63 -1.00 -20.10
C TRP A 193 -3.68 0.16 -19.76
N ASN A 194 -3.31 0.28 -18.49
CA ASN A 194 -2.50 1.38 -18.00
C ASN A 194 -1.11 0.89 -17.58
N ASN A 195 -0.09 1.39 -18.22
CA ASN A 195 1.31 1.15 -17.87
C ASN A 195 1.96 2.38 -17.24
N ASN A 196 1.16 3.29 -16.68
CA ASN A 196 1.59 4.50 -15.99
C ASN A 196 0.75 4.71 -14.72
N LEU A 197 1.08 3.98 -13.66
CA LEU A 197 0.27 3.94 -12.44
C LEU A 197 0.61 5.05 -11.44
N VAL A 198 1.66 5.83 -11.68
CA VAL A 198 2.12 6.89 -10.78
C VAL A 198 2.39 8.17 -11.56
N ASP A 199 1.79 9.26 -11.12
CA ASP A 199 2.08 10.62 -11.60
C ASP A 199 2.75 11.43 -10.49
N GLU A 200 3.90 12.04 -10.78
CA GLU A 200 4.61 12.94 -9.87
C GLU A 200 4.44 14.40 -10.33
N ARG A 201 4.22 15.29 -9.37
CA ARG A 201 4.23 16.74 -9.62
C ARG A 201 5.07 17.43 -8.56
N ASP A 202 6.19 18.00 -8.94
CA ASP A 202 7.10 18.75 -8.07
C ASP A 202 7.13 20.22 -8.49
N VAL A 203 6.74 21.12 -7.57
CA VAL A 203 6.71 22.57 -7.83
C VAL A 203 7.07 23.37 -6.59
N VAL A 204 7.62 24.57 -6.80
CA VAL A 204 7.80 25.57 -5.74
C VAL A 204 6.46 26.18 -5.37
N THR A 205 6.20 26.36 -4.07
CA THR A 205 4.90 26.73 -3.52
C THR A 205 4.63 28.24 -3.49
N TYR A 206 5.06 29.00 -4.48
CA TYR A 206 4.90 30.48 -4.51
C TYR A 206 3.46 30.96 -4.61
N ARG A 207 2.53 30.08 -4.88
CA ARG A 207 1.11 30.36 -4.88
C ARG A 207 0.34 29.17 -4.37
N LYS A 208 -0.91 29.39 -3.99
CA LYS A 208 -1.83 28.32 -3.62
C LYS A 208 -1.98 27.35 -4.77
N ASN A 209 -1.60 26.09 -4.53
CA ASN A 209 -1.78 25.00 -5.47
C ASN A 209 -2.58 23.88 -4.79
N ARG A 210 -3.35 23.17 -5.59
CA ARG A 210 -4.04 21.94 -5.21
C ARG A 210 -3.35 20.76 -5.85
N TYR A 211 -3.23 19.69 -5.09
CA TYR A 211 -2.55 18.47 -5.51
C TYR A 211 -3.46 17.28 -5.28
N ARG A 212 -3.41 16.34 -6.20
CA ARG A 212 -4.00 15.02 -6.08
C ARG A 212 -2.93 14.03 -5.68
N GLY A 213 -3.34 12.95 -5.00
CA GLY A 213 -2.48 11.85 -4.62
C GLY A 213 -2.51 11.52 -3.15
N ASN A 214 -1.91 10.41 -2.80
CA ASN A 214 -1.85 9.95 -1.42
C ASN A 214 -0.62 10.47 -0.66
N LEU A 215 0.40 10.97 -1.39
CA LEU A 215 1.67 11.45 -0.82
C LEU A 215 1.94 12.89 -1.22
N LEU A 216 2.45 13.66 -0.26
CA LEU A 216 3.04 14.98 -0.49
C LEU A 216 4.34 15.07 0.29
N PHE A 217 5.46 15.28 -0.42
CA PHE A 217 6.74 15.61 0.19
C PHE A 217 6.93 17.12 0.14
N ALA A 218 7.20 17.72 1.28
CA ALA A 218 7.54 19.12 1.42
C ALA A 218 9.03 19.24 1.75
N ARG A 219 9.79 19.87 0.87
CA ARG A 219 11.25 20.05 0.99
C ARG A 219 11.60 21.52 1.09
N ASP A 220 12.36 21.88 2.10
CA ASP A 220 12.99 23.19 2.19
C ASP A 220 14.10 23.32 1.13
N GLY A 221 13.99 24.29 0.26
CA GLY A 221 14.94 24.52 -0.82
C GLY A 221 16.32 25.02 -0.37
N GLU A 222 16.45 25.53 0.87
CA GLU A 222 17.72 26.01 1.42
C GLU A 222 18.53 24.89 2.09
N THR A 223 17.85 24.05 2.89
CA THR A 223 18.50 23.01 3.70
C THR A 223 18.41 21.61 3.08
N GLY A 224 17.48 21.39 2.16
CA GLY A 224 17.16 20.06 1.61
C GLY A 224 16.38 19.16 2.55
N ASN A 225 16.25 19.50 3.83
CA ASN A 225 15.45 18.78 4.80
C ASN A 225 13.95 18.93 4.53
N GLY A 226 13.15 18.04 5.04
CA GLY A 226 11.72 18.16 4.83
C GLY A 226 10.87 17.23 5.68
N PHE A 227 9.61 17.22 5.32
CA PHE A 227 8.62 16.32 5.89
C PHE A 227 7.67 15.81 4.78
N TYR A 228 6.93 14.75 5.09
CA TYR A 228 5.92 14.25 4.17
C TYR A 228 4.59 14.08 4.87
N PHE A 229 3.52 14.18 4.08
CA PHE A 229 2.21 13.65 4.43
C PHE A 229 1.94 12.39 3.62
N LEU A 230 1.49 11.33 4.29
CA LEU A 230 0.82 10.20 3.66
C LEU A 230 -0.64 10.20 4.11
N LYS A 231 -1.55 10.22 3.14
CA LYS A 231 -2.98 10.06 3.37
C LYS A 231 -3.36 8.61 3.11
N GLU A 232 -3.72 7.87 4.16
CA GLU A 232 -4.16 6.49 4.06
C GLU A 232 -5.61 6.44 3.57
N ALA A 233 -5.75 6.45 2.26
CA ALA A 233 -7.00 6.55 1.52
C ALA A 233 -6.92 5.76 0.21
N PRO A 234 -8.05 5.50 -0.46
CA PRO A 234 -8.04 5.04 -1.84
C PRO A 234 -7.34 6.03 -2.78
N CYS A 235 -7.12 5.65 -4.04
CA CYS A 235 -6.66 6.59 -5.07
C CYS A 235 -7.61 7.78 -5.19
N SER A 236 -7.09 8.95 -5.53
CA SER A 236 -7.86 10.22 -5.56
C SER A 236 -9.15 10.14 -6.39
N SER A 237 -9.14 9.35 -7.46
CA SER A 237 -10.29 9.17 -8.37
C SER A 237 -11.50 8.47 -7.75
N VAL A 238 -11.31 7.78 -6.63
CA VAL A 238 -12.34 6.91 -6.02
C VAL A 238 -12.59 7.21 -4.53
N GLN A 239 -12.01 8.27 -4.00
CA GLN A 239 -12.22 8.66 -2.61
C GLN A 239 -13.65 9.14 -2.34
N LEU A 240 -14.13 8.83 -1.13
CA LEU A 240 -15.43 9.29 -0.65
C LEU A 240 -15.40 10.77 -0.30
N ALA A 241 -16.53 11.46 -0.51
CA ALA A 241 -16.70 12.90 -0.21
C ALA A 241 -15.54 13.77 -0.74
N TYR A 242 -15.00 13.41 -1.89
CA TYR A 242 -13.82 14.04 -2.47
C TYR A 242 -14.18 15.34 -3.20
N LYS A 243 -13.50 16.42 -2.85
CA LYS A 243 -13.76 17.78 -3.32
C LYS A 243 -12.65 18.36 -4.22
N GLY A 244 -11.86 17.52 -4.87
CA GLY A 244 -10.96 17.93 -5.93
C GLY A 244 -9.48 18.02 -5.57
N ALA A 245 -9.11 17.85 -4.30
CA ALA A 245 -7.72 17.81 -3.88
C ALA A 245 -7.51 16.92 -2.67
N ASP A 246 -6.32 16.37 -2.56
CA ASP A 246 -5.81 15.67 -1.37
C ASP A 246 -4.96 16.60 -0.52
N PHE A 247 -4.22 17.49 -1.19
CA PHE A 247 -3.35 18.44 -0.53
C PHE A 247 -3.52 19.83 -1.14
N ILE A 248 -3.28 20.85 -0.30
CA ILE A 248 -3.17 22.24 -0.72
C ILE A 248 -1.88 22.77 -0.13
N ALA A 249 -1.07 23.46 -0.93
CA ALA A 249 0.14 24.12 -0.45
C ALA A 249 0.24 25.54 -0.98
N GLU A 250 0.70 26.46 -0.10
CA GLU A 250 0.95 27.85 -0.41
C GLU A 250 2.11 28.37 0.47
N PHE A 251 3.26 28.68 -0.13
CA PHE A 251 4.50 28.96 0.59
C PHE A 251 4.82 27.84 1.58
N GLY A 252 4.99 28.13 2.86
CA GLY A 252 5.19 27.15 3.92
C GLY A 252 3.91 26.57 4.53
N HIS A 253 2.74 26.89 3.99
CA HIS A 253 1.46 26.38 4.48
C HIS A 253 1.03 25.15 3.71
N PHE A 254 1.01 23.99 4.38
CA PHE A 254 0.66 22.69 3.82
C PHE A 254 -0.58 22.16 4.53
N MET A 255 -1.56 21.72 3.75
CA MET A 255 -2.88 21.29 4.23
C MET A 255 -3.26 19.96 3.62
N VAL A 256 -3.80 19.04 4.42
CA VAL A 256 -4.35 17.75 4.00
C VAL A 256 -5.87 17.83 4.00
N THR A 257 -6.48 17.67 2.84
CA THR A 257 -7.93 17.75 2.64
C THR A 257 -8.51 16.45 2.10
N GLY A 258 -9.83 16.42 1.82
CA GLY A 258 -10.51 15.20 1.39
C GLY A 258 -10.62 14.21 2.56
N ILE A 259 -11.50 14.53 3.52
CA ILE A 259 -11.56 13.83 4.82
C ILE A 259 -12.23 12.44 4.74
N GLY A 260 -12.85 12.08 3.62
CA GLY A 260 -13.44 10.76 3.40
C GLY A 260 -14.78 10.52 4.11
N VAL A 261 -15.40 11.56 4.64
CA VAL A 261 -16.74 11.52 5.26
C VAL A 261 -17.55 12.75 4.84
N SER A 262 -18.86 12.55 4.70
CA SER A 262 -19.87 13.61 4.61
C SER A 262 -20.56 13.81 5.96
N ALA A 263 -21.38 14.85 6.09
CA ALA A 263 -22.17 15.07 7.31
C ALA A 263 -23.11 13.89 7.61
N ASP A 264 -23.67 13.26 6.56
CA ASP A 264 -24.59 12.13 6.68
C ASP A 264 -23.91 10.83 7.15
N ASP A 265 -22.57 10.73 7.04
CA ASP A 265 -21.81 9.60 7.52
C ASP A 265 -21.53 9.64 9.04
N ILE A 266 -21.81 10.78 9.68
CA ILE A 266 -21.55 11.02 11.10
C ILE A 266 -22.86 10.89 11.87
N SER A 267 -22.91 10.02 12.86
CA SER A 267 -24.09 9.79 13.68
C SER A 267 -23.77 9.78 15.18
N SER A 268 -24.81 9.90 16.02
CA SER A 268 -24.69 9.76 17.48
C SER A 268 -24.50 8.30 17.95
N ASP A 269 -24.74 7.33 17.07
CA ASP A 269 -24.82 5.93 17.45
C ASP A 269 -23.46 5.26 17.45
N GLU A 270 -22.60 5.59 16.45
CA GLU A 270 -21.30 4.96 16.28
C GLU A 270 -20.20 5.94 15.87
N TRP A 271 -18.95 5.57 16.17
CA TRP A 271 -17.80 6.30 15.70
C TRP A 271 -17.57 6.09 14.21
N THR A 272 -17.33 7.18 13.49
CA THR A 272 -16.98 7.17 12.07
C THR A 272 -15.55 7.62 11.89
N LYS A 273 -14.70 6.78 11.29
CA LYS A 273 -13.31 7.09 10.96
C LYS A 273 -13.25 7.92 9.68
N THR A 274 -12.49 9.02 9.71
CA THR A 274 -12.05 9.73 8.50
C THR A 274 -10.93 8.96 7.79
N TYR A 275 -10.35 9.48 6.71
CA TYR A 275 -9.05 8.98 6.27
C TYR A 275 -7.97 9.34 7.28
N SER A 276 -6.95 8.48 7.40
CA SER A 276 -5.83 8.70 8.31
C SER A 276 -4.76 9.55 7.65
N VAL A 277 -4.01 10.28 8.46
CA VAL A 277 -2.87 11.09 8.00
C VAL A 277 -1.62 10.71 8.76
N VAL A 278 -0.53 10.55 8.03
CA VAL A 278 0.81 10.34 8.58
C VAL A 278 1.65 11.57 8.28
N VAL A 279 2.35 12.06 9.28
CA VAL A 279 3.38 13.09 9.14
C VAL A 279 4.71 12.47 9.47
N GLY A 280 5.65 12.48 8.53
CA GLY A 280 7.00 12.00 8.75
C GLY A 280 8.04 13.06 8.40
N VAL A 281 9.22 12.97 8.98
CA VAL A 281 10.35 13.87 8.73
C VAL A 281 11.50 13.14 8.05
N TYR A 282 12.32 13.89 7.30
CA TYR A 282 13.48 13.34 6.61
C TYR A 282 14.56 14.40 6.42
N GLY A 283 15.81 13.94 6.41
CA GLY A 283 16.99 14.75 6.09
C GLY A 283 17.15 15.01 4.59
N GLU A 284 18.28 15.57 4.22
CA GLU A 284 18.59 15.90 2.83
C GLU A 284 18.53 14.68 1.89
N GLY A 285 17.95 14.88 0.72
CA GLY A 285 17.97 13.95 -0.41
C GLY A 285 16.76 13.05 -0.52
N GLU A 286 16.52 12.58 -1.73
CA GLU A 286 15.36 11.73 -2.06
C GLU A 286 15.41 10.37 -1.33
N LEU A 287 16.60 9.77 -1.20
CA LEU A 287 16.75 8.48 -0.49
C LEU A 287 16.32 8.61 0.98
N SER A 288 16.65 9.72 1.64
CA SER A 288 16.22 9.97 3.03
C SER A 288 14.70 10.01 3.14
N ALA A 289 14.04 10.73 2.23
CA ALA A 289 12.57 10.82 2.19
C ALA A 289 11.90 9.47 1.95
N LEU A 290 12.39 8.70 0.97
CA LEU A 290 11.85 7.39 0.62
C LEU A 290 12.10 6.35 1.73
N THR A 291 13.26 6.40 2.38
CA THR A 291 13.58 5.51 3.50
C THR A 291 12.71 5.82 4.72
N ALA A 292 12.49 7.10 5.03
CA ALA A 292 11.59 7.51 6.11
C ALA A 292 10.14 7.03 5.87
N LEU A 293 9.64 7.18 4.65
CA LEU A 293 8.33 6.67 4.24
C LEU A 293 8.28 5.14 4.38
N ARG A 294 9.29 4.42 3.90
CA ARG A 294 9.34 2.95 3.92
C ARG A 294 9.38 2.40 5.33
N LYS A 295 10.11 3.05 6.26
CA LYS A 295 10.11 2.66 7.68
C LYS A 295 8.71 2.69 8.28
N TYR A 296 7.92 3.74 7.96
CA TYR A 296 6.53 3.77 8.39
C TYR A 296 5.70 2.65 7.76
N GLN A 297 5.78 2.48 6.45
CA GLN A 297 4.97 1.50 5.72
C GLN A 297 5.24 0.05 6.16
N LYS A 298 6.49 -0.29 6.50
CA LYS A 298 6.84 -1.61 7.05
C LYS A 298 6.21 -1.86 8.42
N ASN A 299 5.93 -0.81 9.20
CA ASN A 299 5.30 -0.91 10.51
C ASN A 299 3.75 -0.97 10.46
N ILE A 300 3.12 -0.74 9.31
CA ILE A 300 1.66 -0.95 9.18
C ILE A 300 1.29 -2.41 9.38
N ARG A 301 2.10 -3.32 8.79
CA ARG A 301 1.96 -4.77 8.93
C ARG A 301 3.32 -5.43 8.79
N LEU A 302 3.70 -6.19 9.80
CA LEU A 302 4.97 -6.92 9.81
C LEU A 302 5.01 -7.94 8.66
N HIS A 303 6.10 -7.92 7.92
CA HIS A 303 6.42 -8.93 6.92
C HIS A 303 7.12 -10.12 7.60
N VAL A 304 6.51 -11.29 7.52
CA VAL A 304 7.04 -12.55 8.07
C VAL A 304 7.27 -13.50 6.90
N PRO A 305 8.53 -13.84 6.56
CA PRO A 305 8.84 -14.60 5.35
C PRO A 305 8.05 -15.92 5.20
N GLU A 306 7.87 -16.67 6.26
CA GLU A 306 7.15 -17.94 6.25
C GLU A 306 5.66 -17.81 5.93
N ARG A 307 5.11 -16.61 6.09
CA ARG A 307 3.70 -16.29 5.81
C ARG A 307 3.53 -15.49 4.52
N ASP A 308 4.42 -14.52 4.31
CA ASP A 308 4.21 -13.46 3.33
C ASP A 308 4.99 -13.67 2.02
N GLU A 309 6.11 -14.44 2.03
CA GLU A 309 6.84 -14.76 0.81
C GLU A 309 6.13 -15.82 -0.02
N MET A 310 5.81 -15.47 -1.26
CA MET A 310 5.12 -16.42 -2.14
C MET A 310 5.54 -16.27 -3.61
N VAL A 311 5.68 -17.40 -4.27
CA VAL A 311 5.54 -17.50 -5.72
C VAL A 311 4.22 -18.21 -5.94
N MET A 312 3.20 -17.46 -6.31
CA MET A 312 1.82 -17.95 -6.39
C MET A 312 1.45 -18.31 -7.82
N MET A 313 0.71 -19.37 -7.98
CA MET A 313 0.02 -19.70 -9.21
C MET A 313 -1.48 -19.49 -9.01
N ASN A 314 -2.16 -18.92 -10.00
CA ASN A 314 -3.60 -18.69 -9.98
C ASN A 314 -4.25 -19.20 -11.25
N THR A 315 -5.40 -19.83 -11.15
CA THR A 315 -6.05 -20.54 -12.26
C THR A 315 -6.80 -19.64 -13.26
N TRP A 316 -6.89 -18.33 -12.99
CA TRP A 316 -7.74 -17.42 -13.77
C TRP A 316 -7.08 -16.82 -15.02
N GLY A 317 -5.77 -16.67 -15.01
CA GLY A 317 -5.02 -15.89 -16.02
C GLY A 317 -5.14 -16.37 -17.46
N ASP A 318 -5.34 -17.67 -17.67
CA ASP A 318 -5.57 -18.24 -19.01
C ASP A 318 -7.03 -18.17 -19.46
N ARG A 319 -7.89 -17.49 -18.70
CA ARG A 319 -9.29 -17.20 -19.05
C ARG A 319 -10.17 -18.43 -19.30
N SER A 320 -9.75 -19.61 -18.84
CA SER A 320 -10.66 -20.77 -18.79
C SER A 320 -11.80 -20.56 -17.80
N GLN A 321 -11.65 -19.57 -16.94
CA GLN A 321 -12.60 -19.18 -15.90
C GLN A 321 -12.97 -20.40 -15.04
N ASP A 322 -14.24 -20.60 -14.71
CA ASP A 322 -14.70 -21.74 -13.92
C ASP A 322 -14.98 -23.01 -14.75
N SER A 323 -14.76 -22.99 -16.08
CA SER A 323 -15.10 -24.12 -16.96
C SER A 323 -14.31 -25.39 -16.68
N LYS A 324 -13.07 -25.25 -16.18
CA LYS A 324 -12.19 -26.37 -15.84
C LYS A 324 -12.08 -26.62 -14.34
N VAL A 325 -12.40 -25.64 -13.51
CA VAL A 325 -12.15 -25.67 -12.08
C VAL A 325 -12.96 -26.78 -11.39
N ASN A 326 -12.26 -27.86 -11.01
CA ASN A 326 -12.79 -28.98 -10.24
C ASN A 326 -11.64 -29.73 -9.54
N GLU A 327 -11.94 -30.73 -8.72
CA GLU A 327 -10.95 -31.50 -7.95
C GLU A 327 -9.87 -32.12 -8.86
N ARG A 328 -10.25 -32.77 -9.95
CA ARG A 328 -9.30 -33.42 -10.85
C ARG A 328 -8.35 -32.41 -11.48
N PHE A 329 -8.88 -31.33 -12.03
CA PHE A 329 -8.08 -30.26 -12.62
C PHE A 329 -7.10 -29.66 -11.60
N CYS A 330 -7.57 -29.35 -10.37
CA CYS A 330 -6.70 -28.80 -9.34
C CYS A 330 -5.57 -29.76 -8.94
N LEU A 331 -5.84 -31.06 -8.89
CA LEU A 331 -4.80 -32.08 -8.63
C LEU A 331 -3.77 -32.15 -9.76
N GLU A 332 -4.22 -32.11 -11.01
CA GLU A 332 -3.34 -32.08 -12.20
C GLU A 332 -2.49 -30.80 -12.24
N GLU A 333 -3.09 -29.65 -11.94
CA GLU A 333 -2.39 -28.37 -11.86
C GLU A 333 -1.35 -28.34 -10.73
N LEU A 334 -1.64 -28.92 -9.58
CA LEU A 334 -0.68 -28.99 -8.46
C LEU A 334 0.58 -29.78 -8.82
N GLU A 335 0.46 -30.88 -9.56
CA GLU A 335 1.64 -31.62 -10.06
C GLU A 335 2.51 -30.75 -10.97
N LYS A 336 1.87 -30.01 -11.88
CA LYS A 336 2.56 -29.11 -12.79
C LYS A 336 3.15 -27.91 -12.05
N ALA A 337 2.41 -27.32 -11.12
CA ALA A 337 2.85 -26.23 -10.28
C ALA A 337 4.07 -26.59 -9.43
N SER A 338 4.09 -27.83 -8.88
CA SER A 338 5.24 -28.37 -8.16
C SER A 338 6.48 -28.48 -9.06
N ARG A 339 6.31 -28.96 -10.28
CA ARG A 339 7.40 -29.02 -11.28
C ARG A 339 7.94 -27.64 -11.64
N LEU A 340 7.08 -26.64 -11.70
CA LEU A 340 7.47 -25.24 -11.96
C LEU A 340 8.22 -24.63 -10.78
N GLY A 341 8.03 -25.14 -9.56
CA GLY A 341 8.70 -24.66 -8.36
C GLY A 341 7.95 -23.57 -7.57
N VAL A 342 6.66 -23.35 -7.85
CA VAL A 342 5.83 -22.38 -7.08
C VAL A 342 5.59 -22.86 -5.64
N SER A 343 5.31 -21.93 -4.75
CA SER A 343 5.07 -22.22 -3.33
C SER A 343 3.59 -22.19 -2.94
N HIS A 344 2.77 -21.53 -3.75
CA HIS A 344 1.34 -21.32 -3.48
C HIS A 344 0.50 -21.57 -4.72
N PHE A 345 -0.69 -22.08 -4.50
CA PHE A 345 -1.66 -22.33 -5.57
C PHE A 345 -3.02 -21.78 -5.15
N GLN A 346 -3.52 -20.81 -5.87
CA GLN A 346 -4.79 -20.16 -5.60
C GLN A 346 -5.85 -20.65 -6.58
N ILE A 347 -6.90 -21.25 -6.06
CA ILE A 347 -8.09 -21.58 -6.83
C ILE A 347 -8.93 -20.31 -6.93
N ASP A 348 -9.02 -19.75 -8.13
CA ASP A 348 -9.80 -18.55 -8.38
C ASP A 348 -11.31 -18.89 -8.48
N ASP A 349 -12.15 -17.97 -8.94
CA ASP A 349 -13.61 -18.12 -9.06
C ASP A 349 -14.00 -19.47 -9.72
N GLY A 350 -14.98 -20.15 -9.13
CA GLY A 350 -15.51 -21.41 -9.66
C GLY A 350 -15.35 -22.64 -8.75
N TRP A 351 -14.64 -22.52 -7.61
CA TRP A 351 -14.56 -23.60 -6.60
C TRP A 351 -15.85 -23.70 -5.76
N GLN A 352 -16.54 -22.58 -5.55
CA GLN A 352 -17.72 -22.46 -4.74
C GLN A 352 -18.99 -22.96 -5.45
N TYR A 353 -19.98 -23.35 -4.65
CA TYR A 353 -21.28 -23.82 -5.12
C TYR A 353 -22.08 -22.71 -5.83
N GLY A 354 -22.04 -21.50 -5.26
CA GLY A 354 -22.67 -20.33 -5.89
C GLY A 354 -22.05 -19.99 -7.23
N LYS A 355 -22.84 -19.44 -8.15
CA LYS A 355 -22.36 -19.01 -9.47
C LYS A 355 -22.21 -17.50 -9.52
N SER A 356 -21.00 -17.07 -9.84
CA SER A 356 -20.67 -15.67 -10.04
C SER A 356 -21.10 -15.14 -11.39
N PRO A 357 -21.18 -13.83 -11.62
CA PRO A 357 -21.39 -13.27 -12.94
C PRO A 357 -20.21 -13.51 -13.90
N ASN A 358 -19.05 -13.94 -13.40
CA ASN A 358 -17.87 -14.27 -14.21
C ASN A 358 -17.89 -15.71 -14.72
N SER A 359 -18.85 -16.54 -14.27
CA SER A 359 -18.92 -17.95 -14.66
C SER A 359 -19.10 -18.10 -16.16
N ALA A 360 -18.26 -18.95 -16.76
CA ALA A 360 -18.35 -19.34 -18.18
C ALA A 360 -19.41 -20.41 -18.44
N VAL A 361 -19.87 -21.12 -17.38
CA VAL A 361 -20.76 -22.29 -17.51
C VAL A 361 -22.18 -22.00 -17.07
N ALA A 362 -22.42 -20.96 -16.29
CA ALA A 362 -23.75 -20.61 -15.79
C ALA A 362 -23.89 -19.11 -15.57
N LYS A 363 -25.10 -18.58 -15.73
CA LYS A 363 -25.39 -17.20 -15.34
C LYS A 363 -25.48 -17.12 -13.81
N GLY A 364 -24.63 -16.28 -13.21
CA GLY A 364 -24.60 -16.04 -11.77
C GLY A 364 -24.79 -14.59 -11.39
N SER A 365 -24.72 -14.30 -10.10
CA SER A 365 -24.86 -12.94 -9.55
C SER A 365 -24.12 -12.82 -8.21
N PHE A 366 -23.60 -11.62 -7.94
CA PHE A 366 -23.12 -11.23 -6.60
C PHE A 366 -24.20 -10.54 -5.77
N LYS A 367 -25.43 -10.43 -6.27
CA LYS A 367 -26.56 -9.89 -5.51
C LYS A 367 -27.23 -10.99 -4.74
N ASN A 368 -27.56 -10.73 -3.48
CA ASN A 368 -28.32 -11.63 -2.60
C ASN A 368 -27.69 -13.03 -2.48
N ILE A 369 -26.36 -13.11 -2.48
CA ILE A 369 -25.63 -14.39 -2.45
C ILE A 369 -26.01 -15.20 -1.20
N TRP A 370 -26.34 -14.52 -0.09
CA TRP A 370 -26.71 -15.16 1.17
C TRP A 370 -28.19 -15.61 1.26
N ASP A 371 -28.98 -15.45 0.18
CA ASP A 371 -30.25 -16.19 0.03
C ASP A 371 -29.96 -17.70 -0.16
N ASN A 372 -28.75 -18.04 -0.61
CA ASN A 372 -28.21 -19.39 -0.61
C ASN A 372 -27.13 -19.54 0.46
N PRO A 373 -27.42 -20.19 1.60
CA PRO A 373 -26.44 -20.34 2.69
C PRO A 373 -25.22 -21.18 2.30
N ASP A 374 -25.32 -22.00 1.25
CA ASP A 374 -24.26 -22.85 0.76
C ASP A 374 -23.41 -22.18 -0.34
N TYR A 375 -23.67 -20.90 -0.66
CA TYR A 375 -22.99 -20.19 -1.75
C TYR A 375 -21.45 -20.34 -1.67
N TRP A 376 -20.86 -20.20 -0.51
CA TRP A 376 -19.43 -20.28 -0.24
C TRP A 376 -18.97 -21.66 0.28
N THR A 377 -19.71 -22.71 -0.01
CA THR A 377 -19.24 -24.09 0.19
C THR A 377 -18.61 -24.63 -1.11
N PRO A 378 -17.67 -25.59 -1.03
CA PRO A 378 -17.19 -26.26 -2.25
C PRO A 378 -18.34 -26.87 -3.04
N ASP A 379 -18.36 -26.65 -4.36
CA ASP A 379 -19.38 -27.20 -5.25
C ASP A 379 -19.30 -28.75 -5.22
N PRO A 380 -20.36 -29.46 -4.77
CA PRO A 380 -20.31 -30.90 -4.59
C PRO A 380 -20.14 -31.69 -5.89
N ASP A 381 -20.55 -31.12 -7.03
CA ASP A 381 -20.36 -31.76 -8.36
C ASP A 381 -18.91 -31.65 -8.83
N LYS A 382 -18.25 -30.56 -8.45
CA LYS A 382 -16.84 -30.28 -8.78
C LYS A 382 -15.88 -30.89 -7.74
N TYR A 383 -16.26 -30.89 -6.49
CA TYR A 383 -15.46 -31.33 -5.32
C TYR A 383 -16.27 -32.28 -4.45
N PRO A 384 -16.51 -33.53 -4.88
CA PRO A 384 -17.38 -34.48 -4.15
C PRO A 384 -16.85 -34.83 -2.75
N ARG A 385 -15.56 -34.62 -2.52
CA ARG A 385 -14.90 -34.81 -1.21
C ARG A 385 -14.56 -33.50 -0.52
N GLY A 386 -15.14 -32.36 -0.95
CA GLY A 386 -14.76 -31.02 -0.56
C GLY A 386 -13.34 -30.67 -1.04
N LEU A 387 -12.72 -29.65 -0.45
CA LEU A 387 -11.37 -29.22 -0.81
C LEU A 387 -10.25 -30.08 -0.18
N LYS A 388 -10.62 -31.02 0.71
CA LYS A 388 -9.63 -31.81 1.46
C LYS A 388 -8.60 -32.51 0.56
N PRO A 389 -8.94 -33.21 -0.52
CA PRO A 389 -7.94 -33.88 -1.38
C PRO A 389 -6.95 -32.89 -2.01
N VAL A 390 -7.42 -31.73 -2.42
CA VAL A 390 -6.57 -30.68 -3.03
C VAL A 390 -5.61 -30.10 -2.00
N VAL A 391 -6.11 -29.80 -0.80
CA VAL A 391 -5.30 -29.26 0.30
C VAL A 391 -4.25 -30.27 0.79
N GLU A 392 -4.64 -31.55 0.93
CA GLU A 392 -3.70 -32.62 1.33
C GLU A 392 -2.62 -32.82 0.27
N ARG A 393 -2.99 -32.83 -1.02
CA ARG A 393 -2.02 -32.95 -2.10
C ARG A 393 -1.08 -31.75 -2.17
N GLY A 394 -1.62 -30.53 -2.00
CA GLY A 394 -0.79 -29.32 -1.89
C GLY A 394 0.26 -29.44 -0.78
N ARG A 395 -0.16 -29.89 0.41
CA ARG A 395 0.75 -30.09 1.55
C ARG A 395 1.84 -31.15 1.25
N GLU A 396 1.50 -32.27 0.62
CA GLU A 396 2.46 -33.30 0.19
C GLU A 396 3.51 -32.74 -0.78
N LEU A 397 3.11 -31.81 -1.64
CA LEU A 397 3.97 -31.17 -2.64
C LEU A 397 4.69 -29.90 -2.12
N GLY A 398 4.43 -29.50 -0.84
CA GLY A 398 4.96 -28.27 -0.27
C GLY A 398 4.35 -27.01 -0.87
N ILE A 399 3.09 -27.08 -1.34
CA ILE A 399 2.34 -25.98 -1.94
C ILE A 399 1.15 -25.63 -1.03
N GLU A 400 1.05 -24.38 -0.61
CA GLU A 400 -0.07 -23.89 0.17
C GLU A 400 -1.25 -23.50 -0.75
N ILE A 401 -2.47 -23.83 -0.34
CA ILE A 401 -3.68 -23.55 -1.10
C ILE A 401 -4.32 -22.26 -0.65
N GLY A 402 -4.57 -21.35 -1.59
CA GLY A 402 -5.37 -20.16 -1.40
C GLY A 402 -6.71 -20.24 -2.17
N LEU A 403 -7.65 -19.40 -1.80
CA LEU A 403 -8.95 -19.28 -2.46
C LEU A 403 -9.27 -17.85 -2.86
N TRP A 404 -9.95 -17.72 -3.97
CA TRP A 404 -10.65 -16.49 -4.33
C TRP A 404 -11.93 -16.35 -3.50
N TYR A 405 -12.26 -15.14 -3.10
CA TYR A 405 -13.46 -14.80 -2.37
C TYR A 405 -13.98 -13.41 -2.77
N ASN A 406 -15.28 -13.27 -2.96
CA ASN A 406 -15.92 -11.99 -3.22
C ASN A 406 -17.00 -11.73 -2.16
N PRO A 407 -16.79 -10.79 -1.22
CA PRO A 407 -17.81 -10.49 -0.21
C PRO A 407 -19.15 -10.08 -0.82
N SER A 408 -20.25 -10.31 -0.08
CA SER A 408 -21.59 -9.86 -0.48
C SER A 408 -21.62 -8.34 -0.59
N ILE A 409 -21.78 -7.81 -1.81
CA ILE A 409 -21.83 -6.36 -2.05
C ILE A 409 -23.18 -5.72 -1.68
N GLN A 410 -24.16 -6.55 -1.28
CA GLN A 410 -25.52 -6.12 -0.98
C GLN A 410 -25.54 -5.12 0.19
N ASN A 411 -26.24 -3.99 0.01
CA ASN A 411 -26.42 -2.95 1.04
C ASN A 411 -25.11 -2.52 1.71
N ASP A 412 -24.07 -2.26 0.91
CA ASP A 412 -22.74 -1.85 1.39
C ASP A 412 -22.08 -2.91 2.28
N PHE A 413 -22.05 -4.16 1.83
CA PHE A 413 -21.50 -5.30 2.57
C PHE A 413 -22.22 -5.56 3.91
N ALA A 414 -23.55 -5.40 3.95
CA ALA A 414 -24.33 -5.61 5.17
C ALA A 414 -24.24 -7.02 5.74
N ASP A 415 -23.95 -8.01 4.89
CA ASP A 415 -23.77 -9.42 5.28
C ASP A 415 -22.35 -9.77 5.74
N TRP A 416 -21.52 -8.78 6.08
CA TRP A 416 -20.11 -8.96 6.46
C TRP A 416 -19.87 -10.03 7.54
N GLU A 417 -20.82 -10.24 8.46
CA GLU A 417 -20.70 -11.29 9.49
C GLU A 417 -20.79 -12.68 8.90
N LYS A 418 -21.66 -12.87 7.90
CA LYS A 418 -21.80 -14.14 7.19
C LYS A 418 -20.56 -14.42 6.34
N ASP A 419 -20.04 -13.39 5.67
CA ASP A 419 -18.80 -13.48 4.90
C ASP A 419 -17.61 -13.82 5.80
N ALA A 420 -17.48 -13.17 6.96
CA ALA A 420 -16.45 -13.50 7.93
C ALA A 420 -16.57 -14.95 8.43
N ALA A 421 -17.79 -15.38 8.75
CA ALA A 421 -18.05 -16.75 9.21
C ALA A 421 -17.69 -17.80 8.13
N ALA A 422 -17.95 -17.51 6.86
CA ALA A 422 -17.59 -18.40 5.74
C ALA A 422 -16.06 -18.54 5.61
N ILE A 423 -15.32 -17.43 5.63
CA ILE A 423 -13.85 -17.44 5.57
C ILE A 423 -13.26 -18.21 6.76
N VAL A 424 -13.72 -17.91 7.98
CA VAL A 424 -13.29 -18.61 9.21
C VAL A 424 -13.64 -20.10 9.14
N GLY A 425 -14.81 -20.44 8.58
CA GLY A 425 -15.24 -21.82 8.36
C GLY A 425 -14.29 -22.59 7.42
N LEU A 426 -13.88 -21.99 6.31
CA LEU A 426 -12.91 -22.55 5.36
C LEU A 426 -11.53 -22.75 6.00
N TYR A 427 -11.07 -21.76 6.77
CA TYR A 427 -9.84 -21.88 7.56
C TYR A 427 -9.91 -23.04 8.56
N ARG A 428 -10.96 -23.11 9.39
CA ARG A 428 -11.09 -24.16 10.42
C ARG A 428 -11.26 -25.55 9.84
N LYS A 429 -11.98 -25.66 8.72
CA LYS A 429 -12.30 -26.97 8.11
C LYS A 429 -11.15 -27.53 7.26
N TYR A 430 -10.46 -26.66 6.52
CA TYR A 430 -9.46 -27.07 5.54
C TYR A 430 -8.06 -26.57 5.82
N GLY A 431 -7.87 -25.63 6.76
CA GLY A 431 -6.60 -24.98 7.06
C GLY A 431 -6.17 -23.95 6.02
N ILE A 432 -7.12 -23.45 5.20
CA ILE A 432 -6.82 -22.44 4.17
C ILE A 432 -6.65 -21.10 4.84
N ARG A 433 -5.47 -20.48 4.63
CA ARG A 433 -5.09 -19.20 5.26
C ARG A 433 -5.09 -18.03 4.30
N ILE A 434 -5.02 -18.25 3.00
CA ILE A 434 -4.82 -17.19 2.00
C ILE A 434 -6.11 -17.01 1.20
N PHE A 435 -6.60 -15.77 1.20
CA PHE A 435 -7.80 -15.40 0.44
C PHE A 435 -7.53 -14.19 -0.44
N LYS A 436 -7.68 -14.34 -1.74
CA LYS A 436 -7.80 -13.20 -2.66
C LYS A 436 -9.18 -12.59 -2.48
N ILE A 437 -9.22 -11.33 -2.08
CA ILE A 437 -10.48 -10.60 -1.91
C ILE A 437 -10.72 -9.71 -3.11
N ASP A 438 -11.72 -10.10 -3.90
CA ASP A 438 -12.20 -9.38 -5.07
C ASP A 438 -13.44 -8.53 -4.75
N GLY A 439 -13.96 -7.78 -5.72
CA GLY A 439 -15.25 -7.10 -5.67
C GLY A 439 -15.45 -6.10 -4.52
N ARG A 440 -14.39 -5.68 -3.85
CA ARG A 440 -14.42 -4.79 -2.68
C ARG A 440 -14.50 -3.30 -3.04
N GLY A 441 -15.39 -2.92 -3.96
CA GLY A 441 -15.65 -1.52 -4.25
C GLY A 441 -16.17 -0.78 -3.01
N ILE A 442 -15.75 0.47 -2.82
CA ILE A 442 -16.11 1.30 -1.66
C ILE A 442 -16.98 2.47 -2.15
N PRO A 443 -18.28 2.25 -2.40
CA PRO A 443 -19.17 3.30 -2.88
C PRO A 443 -19.61 4.27 -1.78
N ALA A 444 -19.52 3.88 -0.51
CA ALA A 444 -20.00 4.63 0.64
C ALA A 444 -19.16 4.36 1.90
N LYS A 445 -19.22 5.25 2.86
CA LYS A 445 -18.54 5.05 4.17
C LYS A 445 -19.02 3.80 4.91
N LYS A 446 -20.29 3.44 4.75
CA LYS A 446 -20.85 2.20 5.30
C LYS A 446 -20.16 0.95 4.73
N ALA A 447 -19.86 0.95 3.43
CA ALA A 447 -19.12 -0.13 2.78
C ALA A 447 -17.70 -0.27 3.37
N GLU A 448 -16.98 0.84 3.55
CA GLU A 448 -15.67 0.84 4.22
C GLU A 448 -15.74 0.26 5.63
N LYS A 449 -16.70 0.72 6.45
CA LYS A 449 -16.91 0.21 7.82
C LYS A 449 -17.16 -1.29 7.85
N ASN A 450 -18.02 -1.78 6.98
CA ASN A 450 -18.40 -3.19 6.95
C ASN A 450 -17.24 -4.08 6.44
N LEU A 451 -16.47 -3.63 5.46
CA LEU A 451 -15.25 -4.34 5.04
C LEU A 451 -14.21 -4.41 6.17
N ARG A 452 -13.99 -3.31 6.92
CA ARG A 452 -13.10 -3.35 8.09
C ARG A 452 -13.60 -4.35 9.14
N ARG A 453 -14.88 -4.34 9.46
CA ARG A 453 -15.51 -5.30 10.39
C ARG A 453 -15.32 -6.75 9.94
N LEU A 454 -15.46 -7.01 8.64
CA LEU A 454 -15.21 -8.33 8.06
C LEU A 454 -13.77 -8.77 8.32
N PHE A 455 -12.80 -7.95 7.92
CA PHE A 455 -11.38 -8.29 8.04
C PHE A 455 -10.94 -8.41 9.50
N ASP A 456 -11.34 -7.46 10.35
CA ASP A 456 -11.06 -7.49 11.80
C ASP A 456 -11.62 -8.77 12.44
N ARG A 457 -12.88 -9.14 12.13
CA ARG A 457 -13.51 -10.34 12.66
C ARG A 457 -12.81 -11.62 12.22
N VAL A 458 -12.37 -11.71 10.97
CA VAL A 458 -11.62 -12.86 10.47
C VAL A 458 -10.27 -12.97 11.18
N LEU A 459 -9.50 -11.89 11.27
CA LEU A 459 -8.20 -11.88 11.94
C LEU A 459 -8.34 -12.24 13.41
N GLU A 460 -9.33 -11.67 14.12
CA GLU A 460 -9.63 -12.00 15.52
C GLU A 460 -9.94 -13.49 15.71
N GLN A 461 -10.80 -14.07 14.87
CA GLN A 461 -11.25 -15.46 15.01
C GLN A 461 -10.26 -16.51 14.51
N THR A 462 -9.22 -16.08 13.83
CA THR A 462 -8.16 -16.94 13.30
C THR A 462 -6.78 -16.67 13.93
N ASP A 463 -6.74 -15.87 14.98
CA ASP A 463 -5.49 -15.50 15.67
C ASP A 463 -4.45 -14.90 14.69
N ASN A 464 -4.90 -14.05 13.77
CA ASN A 464 -4.11 -13.47 12.69
C ASN A 464 -3.50 -14.48 11.70
N ALA A 465 -3.94 -15.73 11.70
CA ALA A 465 -3.41 -16.75 10.79
C ALA A 465 -3.88 -16.56 9.35
N VAL A 466 -5.06 -15.96 9.12
CA VAL A 466 -5.54 -15.64 7.77
C VAL A 466 -4.84 -14.40 7.23
N MET A 467 -4.48 -14.44 5.97
CA MET A 467 -3.92 -13.33 5.21
C MET A 467 -4.78 -13.05 3.97
N PHE A 468 -4.97 -11.77 3.69
CA PHE A 468 -5.69 -11.33 2.52
C PHE A 468 -4.75 -10.83 1.42
N ASN A 469 -5.01 -11.26 0.19
CA ASN A 469 -4.47 -10.66 -1.01
C ASN A 469 -5.56 -9.74 -1.57
N LEU A 470 -5.41 -8.45 -1.29
CA LEU A 470 -6.43 -7.47 -1.57
C LEU A 470 -6.30 -6.99 -3.01
N ASP A 471 -7.25 -7.33 -3.85
CA ASP A 471 -7.27 -6.88 -5.24
C ASP A 471 -7.45 -5.35 -5.27
N ALA A 472 -6.41 -4.65 -5.69
CA ALA A 472 -6.35 -3.19 -5.71
C ALA A 472 -6.75 -2.58 -7.06
N THR A 473 -6.99 -3.41 -8.06
CA THR A 473 -7.17 -3.04 -9.46
C THR A 473 -8.63 -2.93 -9.88
N ALA A 474 -8.91 -2.69 -11.15
CA ALA A 474 -10.25 -2.56 -11.74
C ALA A 474 -11.14 -1.44 -11.18
N GLY A 475 -10.56 -0.42 -10.54
CA GLY A 475 -11.21 0.80 -10.10
C GLY A 475 -12.10 0.70 -8.86
N ARG A 476 -12.22 1.80 -8.11
CA ARG A 476 -13.04 1.97 -6.90
C ARG A 476 -12.72 1.02 -5.76
N ARG A 477 -11.50 0.51 -5.67
CA ARG A 477 -11.03 -0.36 -4.61
C ARG A 477 -10.13 0.41 -3.64
N GLY A 478 -9.55 -0.23 -2.61
CA GLY A 478 -8.72 0.44 -1.62
C GLY A 478 -7.41 1.06 -2.14
N GLY A 479 -7.00 0.74 -3.36
CA GLY A 479 -5.74 1.22 -3.92
C GLY A 479 -4.52 0.69 -3.16
N TYR A 480 -3.49 1.54 -3.04
CA TYR A 480 -2.16 1.14 -2.55
C TYR A 480 -1.88 1.57 -1.11
N HIS A 481 -2.70 2.43 -0.54
CA HIS A 481 -2.47 3.05 0.78
C HIS A 481 -3.64 2.88 1.76
N MET A 482 -4.59 2.00 1.46
CA MET A 482 -5.71 1.70 2.33
C MET A 482 -5.85 0.19 2.54
N PHE A 483 -6.16 -0.22 3.75
CA PHE A 483 -6.29 -1.64 4.16
C PHE A 483 -4.96 -2.42 4.19
N ASN A 484 -3.82 -1.75 4.16
CA ASN A 484 -2.50 -2.41 4.16
C ASN A 484 -2.18 -3.16 5.46
N GLU A 485 -2.94 -2.91 6.52
CA GLU A 485 -2.90 -3.64 7.78
C GLU A 485 -3.42 -5.08 7.67
N TYR A 486 -4.20 -5.39 6.63
CA TYR A 486 -4.87 -6.69 6.47
C TYR A 486 -4.13 -7.68 5.58
N GLY A 487 -3.23 -7.22 4.71
CA GLY A 487 -2.53 -8.14 3.83
C GLY A 487 -1.73 -7.50 2.70
N ASN A 488 -1.57 -8.25 1.63
CA ASN A 488 -0.84 -7.84 0.43
C ASN A 488 -1.76 -7.16 -0.59
N ILE A 489 -1.13 -6.49 -1.54
CA ILE A 489 -1.80 -5.84 -2.69
C ILE A 489 -1.75 -6.81 -3.86
N PHE A 490 -2.89 -7.25 -4.34
CA PHE A 490 -3.00 -8.04 -5.56
C PHE A 490 -3.14 -7.08 -6.74
N LEU A 491 -2.11 -7.04 -7.58
CA LEU A 491 -1.99 -6.10 -8.70
C LEU A 491 -1.90 -6.87 -10.01
N GLU A 492 -2.94 -7.54 -10.39
CA GLU A 492 -3.00 -8.22 -11.67
C GLU A 492 -4.22 -7.74 -12.44
N ASN A 493 -4.12 -7.61 -13.75
CA ASN A 493 -5.24 -7.45 -14.68
C ASN A 493 -4.85 -7.51 -16.15
N ARG A 494 -3.83 -8.30 -16.48
CA ARG A 494 -3.37 -8.46 -17.86
C ARG A 494 -3.61 -9.86 -18.34
N TYR A 495 -3.97 -9.97 -19.62
CA TYR A 495 -4.32 -11.25 -20.21
C TYR A 495 -3.79 -11.36 -21.63
N THR A 496 -3.18 -12.48 -21.97
CA THR A 496 -2.72 -12.71 -23.34
C THR A 496 -3.87 -12.78 -24.34
N ASP A 497 -5.05 -13.26 -23.91
CA ASP A 497 -6.24 -13.32 -24.79
C ASP A 497 -6.86 -11.93 -25.08
N TRP A 498 -6.54 -10.91 -24.28
CA TRP A 498 -6.88 -9.52 -24.57
C TRP A 498 -5.83 -8.81 -25.43
N GLY A 499 -4.62 -9.38 -25.57
CA GLY A 499 -3.51 -8.74 -26.26
C GLY A 499 -2.94 -7.54 -25.52
N ASN A 500 -3.06 -7.50 -24.18
CA ASN A 500 -2.59 -6.39 -23.34
C ASN A 500 -1.49 -6.77 -22.35
N TYR A 501 -0.94 -7.98 -22.47
CA TYR A 501 0.20 -8.40 -21.66
C TYR A 501 1.52 -8.11 -22.39
N TYR A 502 2.34 -7.27 -21.79
CA TYR A 502 3.70 -6.96 -22.21
C TYR A 502 4.62 -7.00 -21.00
N PRO A 503 5.67 -7.83 -20.95
CA PRO A 503 6.56 -7.93 -19.80
C PRO A 503 7.13 -6.58 -19.33
N TYR A 504 7.49 -5.68 -20.26
CA TYR A 504 7.99 -4.36 -19.91
C TYR A 504 6.91 -3.43 -19.30
N TRP A 505 5.63 -3.61 -19.58
CA TRP A 505 4.55 -2.88 -18.92
C TRP A 505 4.43 -3.29 -17.45
N THR A 506 4.51 -4.59 -17.18
CA THR A 506 4.51 -5.13 -15.82
C THR A 506 5.72 -4.61 -15.06
N LEU A 507 6.92 -4.69 -15.67
CA LEU A 507 8.16 -4.14 -15.09
C LEU A 507 8.03 -2.66 -14.78
N ARG A 508 7.47 -1.86 -15.71
CA ARG A 508 7.26 -0.43 -15.55
C ARG A 508 6.33 -0.10 -14.39
N ASN A 509 5.19 -0.80 -14.29
CA ASN A 509 4.24 -0.59 -13.19
C ASN A 509 4.86 -0.90 -11.84
N LEU A 510 5.56 -2.03 -11.73
CA LEU A 510 6.27 -2.40 -10.49
C LEU A 510 7.38 -1.39 -10.16
N TRP A 511 8.15 -0.94 -11.16
CA TRP A 511 9.22 0.04 -11.01
C TRP A 511 8.69 1.38 -10.47
N MET A 512 7.60 1.90 -11.02
CA MET A 512 6.97 3.14 -10.58
C MET A 512 6.40 3.03 -9.16
N LEU A 513 5.65 1.95 -8.90
CA LEU A 513 5.03 1.72 -7.60
C LEU A 513 6.06 1.49 -6.49
N SER A 514 7.12 0.72 -6.76
CA SER A 514 8.15 0.38 -5.77
C SER A 514 8.86 1.58 -5.16
N LYS A 515 8.82 2.73 -5.81
CA LYS A 515 9.35 3.98 -5.26
C LYS A 515 8.57 4.43 -4.01
N TYR A 516 7.25 4.21 -3.99
CA TYR A 516 6.34 4.76 -2.98
C TYR A 516 5.51 3.73 -2.22
N VAL A 517 5.51 2.49 -2.69
CA VAL A 517 4.77 1.36 -2.09
C VAL A 517 5.77 0.23 -1.85
N PRO A 518 5.74 -0.46 -0.71
CA PRO A 518 6.60 -1.62 -0.47
C PRO A 518 6.43 -2.68 -1.57
N ALA A 519 7.48 -2.90 -2.37
CA ALA A 519 7.41 -3.82 -3.51
C ALA A 519 7.09 -5.26 -3.05
N GLU A 520 7.65 -5.67 -1.91
CA GLU A 520 7.45 -6.98 -1.29
C GLU A 520 5.99 -7.26 -0.89
N LYS A 521 5.12 -6.26 -0.89
CA LYS A 521 3.66 -6.41 -0.65
C LYS A 521 2.83 -6.45 -1.92
N ILE A 522 3.45 -6.29 -3.09
CA ILE A 522 2.76 -6.23 -4.38
C ILE A 522 2.88 -7.59 -5.08
N GLN A 523 1.76 -8.29 -5.22
CA GLN A 523 1.68 -9.43 -6.13
C GLN A 523 1.54 -8.93 -7.55
N VAL A 524 2.43 -9.36 -8.44
CA VAL A 524 2.52 -8.91 -9.82
C VAL A 524 2.71 -10.07 -10.76
N GLU A 525 2.00 -10.02 -11.86
CA GLU A 525 1.84 -11.12 -12.80
C GLU A 525 3.06 -11.40 -13.67
N PHE A 526 3.24 -12.69 -14.00
CA PHE A 526 3.90 -13.17 -15.21
C PHE A 526 3.02 -14.24 -15.86
N LEU A 527 2.95 -14.24 -17.19
CA LEU A 527 1.96 -15.02 -17.94
C LEU A 527 2.61 -16.04 -18.87
N ASN A 528 1.78 -16.95 -19.39
CA ASN A 528 2.15 -17.92 -20.41
C ASN A 528 2.49 -17.20 -21.72
N LYS A 529 3.78 -17.02 -22.01
CA LYS A 529 4.30 -16.28 -23.17
C LYS A 529 3.99 -16.95 -24.52
N TRP A 530 3.68 -18.24 -24.53
CA TRP A 530 3.36 -19.00 -25.76
C TRP A 530 1.88 -18.92 -26.12
N ARG A 531 1.04 -18.46 -25.18
CA ARG A 531 -0.39 -18.40 -25.38
C ARG A 531 -0.80 -17.16 -26.16
N ASN A 532 -1.73 -17.33 -27.12
CA ASN A 532 -2.30 -16.23 -27.91
C ASN A 532 -1.26 -15.40 -28.69
N ASP A 533 -0.11 -15.93 -29.04
CA ASP A 533 1.00 -15.24 -29.72
C ASP A 533 0.57 -14.57 -31.04
N ARG A 534 -0.42 -15.13 -31.76
CA ARG A 534 -1.01 -14.51 -32.96
C ARG A 534 -1.62 -13.13 -32.73
N LYS A 535 -2.01 -12.80 -31.50
CA LYS A 535 -2.53 -11.46 -31.14
C LYS A 535 -1.43 -10.40 -31.08
N TYR A 536 -0.18 -10.84 -31.08
CA TYR A 536 1.00 -9.99 -31.00
C TYR A 536 1.85 -10.10 -32.27
N GLU A 537 1.31 -10.66 -33.37
CA GLU A 537 2.06 -10.89 -34.58
C GLU A 537 2.64 -9.57 -35.14
N GLY A 538 3.95 -9.55 -35.37
CA GLY A 538 4.67 -8.36 -35.80
C GLY A 538 5.01 -7.32 -34.70
N ASP A 539 4.62 -7.55 -33.44
CA ASP A 539 4.97 -6.66 -32.35
C ASP A 539 6.36 -6.96 -31.78
N THR A 540 7.21 -5.93 -31.74
CA THR A 540 8.58 -6.02 -31.24
C THR A 540 8.67 -6.42 -29.78
N PHE A 541 7.64 -6.14 -28.99
CA PHE A 541 7.58 -6.39 -27.55
C PHE A 541 6.60 -7.51 -27.19
N ALA A 542 6.24 -8.35 -28.14
CA ALA A 542 5.38 -9.51 -27.89
C ALA A 542 5.93 -10.40 -26.77
N PRO A 543 5.09 -11.00 -25.92
CA PRO A 543 5.56 -11.89 -24.84
C PRO A 543 6.46 -13.02 -25.35
N SER A 544 6.21 -13.52 -26.56
CA SER A 544 6.96 -14.61 -27.18
C SER A 544 8.42 -14.30 -27.49
N VAL A 545 8.81 -13.02 -27.61
CA VAL A 545 10.21 -12.63 -27.89
C VAL A 545 11.12 -12.72 -26.68
N TYR A 546 10.55 -12.81 -25.47
CA TYR A 546 11.32 -12.92 -24.23
C TYR A 546 11.58 -14.37 -23.86
N SER A 547 12.68 -14.64 -23.15
CA SER A 547 12.83 -15.92 -22.46
C SER A 547 11.81 -16.04 -21.33
N PHE A 548 11.34 -17.24 -20.99
CA PHE A 548 10.40 -17.39 -19.88
C PHE A 548 11.04 -17.07 -18.52
N GLU A 549 12.34 -17.24 -18.43
CA GLU A 549 13.13 -16.79 -17.29
C GLU A 549 13.08 -15.27 -17.12
N TYR A 550 13.21 -14.49 -18.19
CA TYR A 550 13.07 -13.03 -18.14
C TYR A 550 11.65 -12.61 -17.76
N VAL A 551 10.65 -13.27 -18.32
CA VAL A 551 9.23 -13.02 -18.00
C VAL A 551 8.96 -13.23 -16.48
N PHE A 552 9.52 -14.28 -15.89
CA PHE A 552 9.48 -14.49 -14.45
C PHE A 552 10.28 -13.41 -13.69
N ALA A 553 11.49 -13.10 -14.14
CA ALA A 553 12.37 -12.15 -13.45
C ALA A 553 11.76 -10.77 -13.30
N VAL A 554 10.92 -10.33 -14.24
CA VAL A 554 10.19 -9.04 -14.19
C VAL A 554 9.41 -8.87 -12.89
N SER A 555 8.93 -9.96 -12.28
CA SER A 555 8.12 -9.93 -11.06
C SER A 555 8.92 -10.09 -9.75
N MET A 556 10.23 -10.36 -9.81
CA MET A 556 11.06 -10.73 -8.64
C MET A 556 11.16 -9.64 -7.55
N ALA A 557 11.04 -8.35 -7.90
CA ALA A 557 11.09 -7.29 -6.90
C ALA A 557 9.81 -7.18 -6.07
N GLY A 558 8.70 -7.72 -6.57
CA GLY A 558 7.45 -7.95 -5.86
C GLY A 558 7.26 -9.41 -5.50
N GLN A 559 6.04 -9.85 -5.37
CA GLN A 559 5.68 -11.25 -5.18
C GLN A 559 5.20 -11.84 -6.51
N PRO A 560 5.95 -12.78 -7.10
CA PRO A 560 5.63 -13.33 -8.40
C PRO A 560 4.30 -14.08 -8.41
N LEU A 561 3.42 -13.70 -9.35
CA LEU A 561 2.13 -14.31 -9.60
C LEU A 561 2.12 -14.98 -10.97
N ALA A 562 2.21 -16.29 -11.02
CA ALA A 562 1.99 -17.06 -12.22
C ALA A 562 0.49 -17.01 -12.58
N TRP A 563 0.15 -16.02 -13.40
CA TRP A 563 -1.23 -15.76 -13.83
C TRP A 563 -1.59 -16.59 -15.04
N MET A 564 -1.62 -17.93 -14.83
CA MET A 564 -1.78 -18.92 -15.91
C MET A 564 -2.11 -20.30 -15.35
N GLU A 565 -2.63 -21.17 -16.19
CA GLU A 565 -2.77 -22.60 -15.93
C GLU A 565 -1.48 -23.33 -16.33
N ALA A 566 -0.87 -24.09 -15.41
CA ALA A 566 0.37 -24.81 -15.68
C ALA A 566 0.18 -25.94 -16.70
N SER A 567 -1.03 -26.50 -16.81
CA SER A 567 -1.36 -27.51 -17.81
C SER A 567 -1.30 -26.98 -19.23
N ASN A 568 -1.37 -25.68 -19.45
CA ASN A 568 -1.26 -25.04 -20.77
C ASN A 568 0.19 -24.68 -21.15
N LEU A 569 1.16 -24.92 -20.27
CA LEU A 569 2.57 -24.65 -20.52
C LEU A 569 3.21 -25.79 -21.37
N PRO A 570 4.08 -25.46 -22.34
CA PRO A 570 4.91 -26.45 -23.00
C PRO A 570 5.97 -27.04 -22.06
N GLU A 571 6.51 -28.20 -22.36
CA GLU A 571 7.50 -28.87 -21.49
C GLU A 571 8.75 -28.01 -21.24
N GLU A 572 9.21 -27.23 -22.19
CA GLU A 572 10.34 -26.30 -22.04
C GLU A 572 10.12 -25.20 -20.99
N ALA A 573 8.86 -24.89 -20.67
CA ALA A 573 8.55 -23.90 -19.65
C ALA A 573 9.03 -24.30 -18.24
N PHE A 574 9.12 -25.61 -17.99
CA PHE A 574 9.55 -26.13 -16.68
C PHE A 574 11.07 -26.06 -16.48
N ASP A 575 11.83 -25.70 -17.51
CA ASP A 575 13.28 -25.47 -17.41
C ASP A 575 13.64 -24.30 -16.49
N ILE A 576 12.69 -23.40 -16.20
CA ILE A 576 12.90 -22.28 -15.23
C ILE A 576 12.80 -22.71 -13.76
N ALA A 577 12.40 -23.94 -13.46
CA ALA A 577 12.23 -24.40 -12.09
C ALA A 577 13.47 -24.17 -11.18
N PRO A 578 14.72 -24.38 -11.65
CA PRO A 578 15.91 -24.03 -10.86
C PRO A 578 16.01 -22.52 -10.56
N VAL A 579 15.57 -21.66 -11.46
CA VAL A 579 15.57 -20.21 -11.29
C VAL A 579 14.55 -19.80 -10.24
N ILE A 580 13.33 -20.33 -10.31
CA ILE A 580 12.28 -20.08 -9.31
C ILE A 580 12.72 -20.57 -7.94
N LYS A 581 13.33 -21.75 -7.86
CA LYS A 581 13.87 -22.28 -6.62
C LYS A 581 14.98 -21.37 -6.06
N GLY A 582 15.96 -21.00 -6.90
CA GLY A 582 17.04 -20.12 -6.49
C GLY A 582 16.56 -18.74 -6.04
N TYR A 583 15.49 -18.21 -6.66
CA TYR A 583 14.84 -17.01 -6.20
C TYR A 583 14.19 -17.19 -4.82
N ARG A 584 13.45 -18.26 -4.61
CA ARG A 584 12.83 -18.58 -3.30
C ARG A 584 13.86 -18.73 -2.17
N ASP A 585 15.06 -19.20 -2.49
CA ASP A 585 16.16 -19.33 -1.50
C ASP A 585 16.70 -17.98 -1.02
N VAL A 586 16.48 -16.88 -1.78
CA VAL A 586 17.01 -15.55 -1.46
C VAL A 586 15.92 -14.46 -1.34
N SER A 587 14.68 -14.73 -1.68
CA SER A 587 13.60 -13.72 -1.72
C SER A 587 13.40 -13.05 -0.37
N ALA A 588 13.40 -13.80 0.71
CA ALA A 588 13.23 -13.26 2.05
C ALA A 588 14.34 -12.25 2.43
N ASP A 589 15.60 -12.53 2.09
CA ASP A 589 16.72 -11.60 2.32
C ASP A 589 16.62 -10.39 1.37
N PHE A 590 16.29 -10.62 0.10
CA PHE A 590 16.07 -9.56 -0.89
C PHE A 590 14.93 -8.63 -0.48
N HIS A 591 13.82 -9.14 0.02
CA HIS A 591 12.65 -8.36 0.44
C HIS A 591 12.80 -7.74 1.83
N SER A 592 13.79 -8.16 2.63
CA SER A 592 14.06 -7.56 3.94
C SER A 592 14.49 -6.09 3.84
N GLY A 593 15.17 -5.72 2.75
CA GLY A 593 15.68 -4.39 2.49
C GLY A 593 14.62 -3.37 2.08
N VAL A 594 15.06 -2.14 1.88
CA VAL A 594 14.28 -1.09 1.23
C VAL A 594 14.44 -1.23 -0.27
N ILE A 595 13.41 -1.74 -0.95
CA ILE A 595 13.44 -1.93 -2.40
C ILE A 595 13.02 -0.63 -3.09
N LEU A 596 13.92 -0.10 -3.93
CA LEU A 596 13.71 1.12 -4.71
C LEU A 596 14.11 0.91 -6.17
N PRO A 597 13.48 1.61 -7.11
CA PRO A 597 13.82 1.53 -8.52
C PRO A 597 15.20 2.15 -8.79
N ILE A 598 15.91 1.61 -9.77
CA ILE A 598 17.22 2.10 -10.25
C ILE A 598 17.24 2.21 -11.77
N GLY A 599 18.21 2.96 -12.29
CA GLY A 599 18.41 3.16 -13.71
C GLY A 599 17.35 4.03 -14.37
N GLU A 600 17.05 3.72 -15.62
CA GLU A 600 16.05 4.41 -16.43
C GLU A 600 14.67 3.77 -16.21
N GLU A 601 13.62 4.55 -16.42
CA GLU A 601 12.26 4.06 -16.42
C GLU A 601 12.07 2.98 -17.51
N PRO A 602 11.47 1.82 -17.23
CA PRO A 602 11.25 0.75 -18.21
C PRO A 602 10.48 1.24 -19.43
N SER A 603 11.02 0.99 -20.62
CA SER A 603 10.46 1.43 -21.91
C SER A 603 10.43 0.32 -22.97
N GLY A 604 10.90 -0.87 -22.61
CA GLY A 604 11.18 -1.97 -23.52
C GLY A 604 12.60 -1.89 -24.13
N ARG A 605 13.36 -0.77 -23.87
CA ARG A 605 14.72 -0.56 -24.39
C ARG A 605 15.70 -0.01 -23.35
N SER A 606 15.28 0.11 -22.13
CA SER A 606 16.05 0.73 -21.03
C SER A 606 17.05 -0.23 -20.39
N TRP A 607 18.03 0.36 -19.68
CA TRP A 607 18.76 -0.28 -18.60
C TRP A 607 18.14 0.16 -17.29
N THR A 608 17.50 -0.74 -16.60
CA THR A 608 16.61 -0.47 -15.48
C THR A 608 16.76 -1.53 -14.40
N GLY A 609 16.06 -1.38 -13.27
CA GLY A 609 16.07 -2.40 -12.24
C GLY A 609 15.60 -1.94 -10.89
N PHE A 610 16.00 -2.70 -9.87
CA PHE A 610 15.68 -2.46 -8.48
C PHE A 610 16.90 -2.66 -7.60
N GLN A 611 17.02 -1.87 -6.57
CA GLN A 611 18.00 -2.06 -5.51
C GLN A 611 17.26 -2.31 -4.20
N SER A 612 17.60 -3.39 -3.52
CA SER A 612 17.23 -3.64 -2.12
C SER A 612 18.36 -3.23 -1.22
N ILE A 613 18.14 -2.28 -0.34
CA ILE A 613 19.10 -1.77 0.64
C ILE A 613 18.81 -2.49 1.97
N CYS A 614 19.56 -3.56 2.26
CA CYS A 614 19.37 -4.35 3.49
C CYS A 614 20.09 -3.70 4.68
N SER A 615 21.23 -3.08 4.43
CA SER A 615 21.99 -2.29 5.40
C SER A 615 22.84 -1.23 4.69
N ASP A 616 23.59 -0.43 5.46
CA ASP A 616 24.52 0.56 4.91
C ASP A 616 25.62 -0.06 4.04
N LYS A 617 25.87 -1.37 4.17
CA LYS A 617 27.00 -2.05 3.52
C LYS A 617 26.59 -3.15 2.56
N GLU A 618 25.39 -3.66 2.62
CA GLU A 618 24.97 -4.80 1.82
C GLU A 618 23.52 -4.74 1.39
N GLY A 619 23.23 -5.48 0.36
CA GLY A 619 21.90 -5.63 -0.21
C GLY A 619 21.94 -6.31 -1.57
N TYR A 620 20.94 -6.05 -2.39
CA TYR A 620 20.81 -6.66 -3.70
C TYR A 620 20.61 -5.61 -4.79
N VAL A 621 21.03 -5.95 -6.01
CA VAL A 621 20.71 -5.22 -7.24
C VAL A 621 20.17 -6.20 -8.26
N LEU A 622 18.95 -5.98 -8.68
CA LEU A 622 18.30 -6.68 -9.77
C LEU A 622 18.30 -5.75 -10.98
N VAL A 623 19.17 -6.01 -11.95
CA VAL A 623 19.33 -5.16 -13.14
C VAL A 623 18.83 -5.89 -14.38
N TYR A 624 18.14 -5.14 -15.26
CA TYR A 624 17.63 -5.59 -16.56
C TYR A 624 18.29 -4.80 -17.68
N ARG A 625 18.67 -5.51 -18.73
CA ARG A 625 18.89 -4.98 -20.05
C ARG A 625 17.66 -5.35 -20.89
N GLU A 626 16.78 -4.38 -21.13
CA GLU A 626 15.68 -4.57 -22.08
C GLU A 626 16.22 -4.72 -23.52
N ALA A 627 15.42 -4.54 -24.57
CA ALA A 627 15.88 -4.61 -25.96
C ALA A 627 16.81 -3.43 -26.33
N SER A 628 17.86 -3.24 -25.56
CA SER A 628 18.89 -2.22 -25.76
C SER A 628 20.06 -2.80 -26.56
N GLU A 629 20.48 -2.11 -27.63
CA GLU A 629 21.65 -2.50 -28.44
C GLU A 629 22.98 -2.47 -27.64
N ARG A 630 23.01 -1.71 -26.54
CA ARG A 630 24.21 -1.56 -25.70
C ARG A 630 24.32 -2.74 -24.73
N GLY A 631 25.32 -3.60 -24.90
CA GLY A 631 25.61 -4.72 -23.99
C GLY A 631 26.12 -4.30 -22.61
N ALA A 632 26.36 -3.02 -22.38
CA ALA A 632 26.72 -2.45 -21.07
C ALA A 632 26.25 -1.00 -20.97
N ALA A 633 25.85 -0.58 -19.74
CA ALA A 633 25.43 0.80 -19.47
C ALA A 633 25.83 1.22 -18.06
N PHE A 634 25.90 2.53 -17.85
CA PHE A 634 25.93 3.12 -16.52
C PHE A 634 24.49 3.20 -15.99
N VAL A 635 24.25 2.57 -14.85
CA VAL A 635 22.94 2.51 -14.20
C VAL A 635 23.03 3.29 -12.90
N LYS A 636 22.18 4.30 -12.74
CA LYS A 636 22.08 5.06 -11.49
C LYS A 636 21.54 4.18 -10.39
N THR A 637 22.23 4.17 -9.25
CA THR A 637 21.90 3.40 -8.05
C THR A 637 21.69 4.33 -6.86
N TRP A 638 21.31 3.80 -5.72
CA TRP A 638 21.23 4.51 -4.44
C TRP A 638 22.50 4.39 -3.60
N LEU A 639 23.58 3.89 -4.19
CA LEU A 639 24.88 3.78 -3.53
C LEU A 639 25.59 5.16 -3.52
N SER A 640 26.31 5.43 -2.43
CA SER A 640 27.00 6.71 -2.25
C SER A 640 28.24 6.82 -3.15
N GLU A 641 28.49 8.05 -3.67
CA GLU A 641 29.69 8.37 -4.44
C GLU A 641 30.98 7.90 -3.76
N GLY A 642 31.88 7.36 -4.55
CA GLY A 642 33.23 6.99 -4.12
C GLY A 642 33.34 5.65 -3.42
N VAL A 643 32.22 5.04 -3.00
CA VAL A 643 32.20 3.74 -2.34
C VAL A 643 32.63 2.64 -3.32
N LYS A 644 33.44 1.71 -2.85
CA LYS A 644 33.79 0.50 -3.60
C LYS A 644 32.78 -0.60 -3.26
N VAL A 645 32.31 -1.28 -4.29
CA VAL A 645 31.25 -2.29 -4.17
C VAL A 645 31.63 -3.54 -4.93
N LYS A 646 31.52 -4.69 -4.28
CA LYS A 646 31.65 -6.00 -4.90
C LYS A 646 30.25 -6.54 -5.21
N PHE A 647 30.03 -6.95 -6.44
CA PHE A 647 28.81 -7.60 -6.91
C PHE A 647 29.07 -9.09 -7.15
N THR A 648 28.27 -9.93 -6.53
CA THR A 648 28.30 -11.39 -6.67
C THR A 648 26.98 -11.84 -7.27
N PRO A 649 26.98 -12.50 -8.45
CA PRO A 649 25.74 -12.92 -9.09
C PRO A 649 25.05 -14.01 -8.26
N VAL A 650 23.73 -13.91 -8.16
CA VAL A 650 22.85 -14.89 -7.51
C VAL A 650 22.03 -15.63 -8.55
N LEU A 651 21.40 -14.88 -9.49
CA LEU A 651 20.58 -15.42 -10.58
C LEU A 651 20.82 -14.64 -11.87
N GLY A 652 20.47 -15.24 -12.99
CA GLY A 652 20.55 -14.60 -14.32
C GLY A 652 21.95 -14.61 -14.93
N TYR A 653 22.20 -13.69 -15.86
CA TYR A 653 23.35 -13.73 -16.78
C TYR A 653 24.56 -12.90 -16.34
N GLY A 654 24.56 -12.42 -15.09
CA GLY A 654 25.61 -11.59 -14.55
C GLY A 654 26.92 -12.31 -14.24
N LYS A 655 28.03 -11.56 -14.24
CA LYS A 655 29.35 -12.03 -13.77
C LYS A 655 29.76 -11.25 -12.53
N ALA A 656 30.54 -11.87 -11.64
CA ALA A 656 31.09 -11.17 -10.47
C ALA A 656 32.05 -10.05 -10.90
N PHE A 657 31.93 -8.88 -10.28
CA PHE A 657 32.82 -7.75 -10.51
C PHE A 657 32.91 -6.84 -9.29
N THR A 658 33.88 -5.93 -9.33
CA THR A 658 34.02 -4.86 -8.33
C THR A 658 34.04 -3.53 -9.09
N ALA A 659 33.31 -2.54 -8.56
CA ALA A 659 33.25 -1.21 -9.13
C ALA A 659 33.38 -0.15 -8.04
N LYS A 660 33.70 1.06 -8.43
CA LYS A 660 33.59 2.25 -7.61
C LYS A 660 32.40 3.06 -8.12
N VAL A 661 31.54 3.49 -7.22
CA VAL A 661 30.40 4.36 -7.54
C VAL A 661 30.93 5.70 -8.01
N ASP A 662 30.47 6.17 -9.14
CA ASP A 662 30.92 7.46 -9.69
C ASP A 662 30.21 8.65 -9.00
N ARG A 663 30.54 9.88 -9.44
CA ARG A 663 29.97 11.12 -8.90
C ARG A 663 28.45 11.27 -9.12
N ASN A 664 27.87 10.52 -10.04
CA ASN A 664 26.43 10.56 -10.34
C ASN A 664 25.66 9.46 -9.57
N GLY A 665 26.36 8.62 -8.80
CA GLY A 665 25.77 7.43 -8.16
C GLY A 665 25.62 6.25 -9.12
N GLU A 666 26.39 6.23 -10.21
CA GLU A 666 26.25 5.24 -11.28
C GLU A 666 27.28 4.12 -11.16
N ILE A 667 26.87 2.94 -11.56
CA ILE A 667 27.67 1.73 -11.70
C ILE A 667 27.53 1.20 -13.13
N ARG A 668 28.65 0.80 -13.73
CA ARG A 668 28.63 0.15 -15.04
C ARG A 668 28.28 -1.33 -14.91
N PHE A 669 27.11 -1.72 -15.39
CA PHE A 669 26.70 -3.12 -15.55
C PHE A 669 26.89 -3.58 -16.98
N ALA A 670 27.06 -4.90 -17.16
CA ALA A 670 27.16 -5.55 -18.46
C ALA A 670 26.35 -6.84 -18.49
N LEU A 671 25.47 -6.98 -19.45
CA LEU A 671 24.68 -8.19 -19.70
C LEU A 671 24.84 -8.58 -21.18
N PRO A 672 25.05 -9.87 -21.49
CA PRO A 672 25.50 -10.28 -22.82
C PRO A 672 24.40 -10.10 -23.90
N GLU A 673 23.15 -10.32 -23.53
CA GLU A 673 22.03 -10.39 -24.46
C GLU A 673 20.97 -9.35 -24.14
N GLU A 674 20.21 -8.95 -25.16
CA GLU A 674 18.99 -8.17 -24.99
C GLU A 674 17.95 -9.00 -24.24
N ASN A 675 17.01 -8.31 -23.56
CA ASN A 675 15.99 -8.94 -22.74
C ASN A 675 16.57 -9.96 -21.73
N SER A 676 17.63 -9.53 -21.04
CA SER A 676 18.30 -10.33 -20.00
C SER A 676 18.37 -9.57 -18.68
N TYR A 677 18.66 -10.32 -17.62
CA TYR A 677 18.73 -9.77 -16.27
C TYR A 677 19.87 -10.39 -15.46
N ALA A 678 20.19 -9.75 -14.34
CA ALA A 678 21.01 -10.33 -13.30
C ALA A 678 20.57 -9.84 -11.92
N LEU A 679 20.43 -10.77 -10.99
CA LEU A 679 20.30 -10.50 -9.57
C LEU A 679 21.68 -10.66 -8.93
N TYR A 680 22.16 -9.57 -8.33
CA TYR A 680 23.43 -9.54 -7.59
C TYR A 680 23.18 -9.32 -6.10
N ARG A 681 23.92 -10.01 -5.26
CA ARG A 681 24.20 -9.54 -3.91
C ARG A 681 25.38 -8.58 -3.97
N TYR A 682 25.28 -7.42 -3.31
CA TYR A 682 26.38 -6.49 -3.21
C TYR A 682 26.88 -6.32 -1.78
N THR A 683 28.19 -6.02 -1.65
CA THR A 683 28.83 -5.63 -0.40
C THR A 683 29.72 -4.42 -0.65
N SER A 684 29.55 -3.34 0.12
CA SER A 684 30.35 -2.12 0.05
C SER A 684 31.49 -2.13 1.08
N PHE A 685 32.63 -1.49 0.72
CA PHE A 685 33.85 -1.46 1.56
C PHE A 685 34.73 -0.23 1.30
#